data_65c1cddb54555fcc7851824e4a146149
#
_entry.id   65c1cddb54555fcc7851824e4a146149
#
_cell.length_a   1.000
_cell.length_b   1.000
_cell.length_c   1.000
_cell.angle_alpha   90.00
_cell.angle_beta   90.00
_cell.angle_gamma   90.00
#
_symmetry.space_group_name_H-M   'P 1'
#
loop_
_entity.id
_entity.type
_entity.pdbx_description
1 polymer ?
#
loop_
_entity_poly.entity_id
_entity_poly.type
_entity_poly.pdbx_seq_one_letter_code
_entity_poly.pdbx_strand_id
1 'polypeptide(L)'
;MKKINLLWMLIFLLLSLGKGLAQQLHLVTPNTSLVLSAQEGDELKFLYYGNKMVDVDRNNLWEATSSTHAAYPVYGLNCPSESALAVVHADGNMTLQLLVDQITMTEDDVTTIAKITLKDKIYPFYVNVCYKAYKQVDIIETWTEISHAEKKNVTLNRFASAYLPLRRGDVWLSHLYGSWANEGNLMQEPLKAGVKMIKNKDGVRNSHTAHAEVMFSLDGKPQENSGNTIGAALCYSGNYKLFIDTDDSEYHHFYAGINEENSEYHLKKGETFVTPALALTYSSEGLSGCSRNFHRWGRTYKLAHGNTPRKILLNSWEGVYFDINESGMDQMMQDIASMGGELFVMDDGWFGDKYKRDSDNSSLGDWVVDTQKLPGGITKLVNDAQKHGIRFGIWIEPEMSNTTSELYEKHPDWVIQAANRDLVLGRGGTQVVLDLSNPQVQDFMFNMVDTLMTKYPEIDYIKWDANMGIMNHGSNYLTMDNQSHMYIEFHRGFENVCQRIRAKYPDLTIQACASGGGRANYGVLPYFDEFWVSDNTDALQRIYMQWGTSYFFPAIAMASHISAAPNHQTFRTIPLKYRIDVAMSGRLGMEIQPKNMTEEEKDLCRKAISEYKSIRSIVQMGNIYRLVSPYDRLGVASLMYVTDNKEKAVFYWWKTEQFCNQHLPRVKMNGLASEKRYRVKELNRIDNEPLIFEGKVYSGAYLMANGLEIPYTHKVDYHKLNDYASRVLLLEEVK
;
A
#
# COMPACT_ATOMS: atom_id res chain seq x y z
N MET A 1 46.52 -0.82 16.77
CA MET A 1 46.61 -0.30 15.41
C MET A 1 46.88 -1.46 14.47
N LYS A 2 45.89 -2.03 13.85
CA LYS A 2 45.97 -2.81 12.61
C LYS A 2 44.56 -2.74 11.96
N LYS A 3 44.49 -2.10 10.82
CA LYS A 3 43.31 -2.05 9.97
C LYS A 3 43.05 -3.45 9.42
N ILE A 4 41.88 -4.01 9.66
CA ILE A 4 41.40 -5.19 8.95
C ILE A 4 40.44 -4.70 7.86
N ASN A 5 40.94 -4.72 6.63
CA ASN A 5 40.12 -4.56 5.43
C ASN A 5 39.35 -5.86 5.23
N LEU A 6 38.02 -5.80 5.40
CA LEU A 6 37.13 -6.88 5.01
C LEU A 6 36.84 -6.77 3.52
N LEU A 7 37.53 -7.56 2.73
CA LEU A 7 37.34 -7.71 1.28
C LEU A 7 36.13 -8.62 1.08
N TRP A 8 35.03 -8.07 0.62
CA TRP A 8 33.85 -8.84 0.17
C TRP A 8 34.22 -9.58 -1.12
N MET A 9 34.34 -10.86 -1.04
CA MET A 9 34.60 -11.74 -2.18
C MET A 9 33.23 -12.06 -2.81
N LEU A 10 32.85 -11.33 -3.86
CA LEU A 10 31.77 -11.72 -4.76
C LEU A 10 32.24 -12.95 -5.55
N ILE A 11 31.65 -14.09 -5.28
CA ILE A 11 31.87 -15.30 -6.10
C ILE A 11 30.98 -15.18 -7.32
N PHE A 12 31.58 -14.80 -8.45
CA PHE A 12 30.95 -14.92 -9.78
C PHE A 12 31.01 -16.38 -10.22
N LEU A 13 29.90 -17.10 -10.12
CA LEU A 13 29.78 -18.41 -10.78
C LEU A 13 29.29 -18.16 -12.22
N LEU A 14 30.22 -18.06 -13.15
CA LEU A 14 29.94 -18.13 -14.60
C LEU A 14 29.77 -19.62 -14.96
N LEU A 15 28.52 -20.07 -15.02
CA LEU A 15 28.20 -21.38 -15.63
C LEU A 15 28.08 -21.20 -17.15
N SER A 16 29.15 -21.50 -17.88
CA SER A 16 29.10 -21.74 -19.32
C SER A 16 28.55 -23.14 -19.54
N LEU A 17 27.27 -23.26 -19.88
CA LEU A 17 26.63 -24.53 -20.23
C LEU A 17 26.67 -24.73 -21.76
N GLY A 18 27.01 -25.96 -22.15
CA GLY A 18 27.17 -26.39 -23.53
C GLY A 18 25.86 -26.32 -24.35
N LYS A 19 26.00 -26.09 -25.64
CA LYS A 19 24.92 -26.10 -26.64
C LYS A 19 24.24 -27.47 -26.67
N GLY A 20 22.91 -27.54 -26.43
CA GLY A 20 22.19 -28.75 -26.76
C GLY A 20 20.84 -29.05 -26.06
N LEU A 21 20.48 -28.38 -25.01
CA LEU A 21 19.15 -28.53 -24.39
C LEU A 21 18.57 -27.14 -24.12
N ALA A 22 17.25 -26.96 -24.29
CA ALA A 22 16.57 -25.71 -24.01
C ALA A 22 16.88 -25.30 -22.53
N GLN A 23 17.59 -24.18 -22.34
CA GLN A 23 17.98 -23.72 -21.01
C GLN A 23 16.76 -23.27 -20.27
N GLN A 24 16.31 -24.06 -19.30
CA GLN A 24 15.25 -23.66 -18.38
C GLN A 24 15.83 -22.80 -17.24
N LEU A 25 15.30 -21.61 -17.11
CA LEU A 25 15.53 -20.75 -15.96
C LEU A 25 14.48 -21.06 -14.88
N HIS A 26 14.91 -21.51 -13.70
CA HIS A 26 14.06 -21.87 -12.57
C HIS A 26 14.33 -20.95 -11.39
N LEU A 27 13.35 -20.12 -11.06
CA LEU A 27 13.36 -19.24 -9.89
C LEU A 27 12.44 -19.82 -8.82
N VAL A 28 12.93 -19.86 -7.59
CA VAL A 28 12.28 -20.56 -6.47
C VAL A 28 12.14 -19.63 -5.27
N THR A 29 10.97 -19.68 -4.64
CA THR A 29 10.70 -19.13 -3.31
C THR A 29 10.45 -20.28 -2.33
N PRO A 30 10.10 -20.06 -1.05
CA PRO A 30 9.81 -21.17 -0.14
C PRO A 30 8.79 -22.18 -0.68
N ASN A 31 7.68 -21.71 -1.28
CA ASN A 31 6.58 -22.56 -1.71
C ASN A 31 6.19 -22.39 -3.18
N THR A 32 6.88 -21.55 -3.96
CA THR A 32 6.54 -21.32 -5.37
C THR A 32 7.71 -21.52 -6.33
N SER A 33 7.40 -21.75 -7.59
CA SER A 33 8.34 -21.82 -8.70
C SER A 33 7.87 -21.00 -9.88
N LEU A 34 8.79 -20.24 -10.48
CA LEU A 34 8.64 -19.64 -11.81
C LEU A 34 9.65 -20.30 -12.75
N VAL A 35 9.16 -20.80 -13.90
CA VAL A 35 10.00 -21.46 -14.89
C VAL A 35 9.84 -20.80 -16.26
N LEU A 36 10.98 -20.43 -16.85
CA LEU A 36 11.06 -19.84 -18.18
C LEU A 36 11.93 -20.72 -19.09
N SER A 37 11.68 -20.71 -20.39
CA SER A 37 12.62 -21.21 -21.39
C SER A 37 13.38 -20.02 -21.97
N ALA A 38 14.70 -20.03 -21.79
CA ALA A 38 15.59 -18.91 -22.12
C ALA A 38 16.81 -19.43 -22.89
N GLN A 39 16.60 -19.95 -24.12
CA GLN A 39 17.68 -20.40 -24.97
C GLN A 39 18.20 -19.22 -25.80
N GLU A 40 19.53 -19.05 -25.86
CA GLU A 40 20.17 -18.03 -26.68
C GLU A 40 19.75 -18.15 -28.15
N GLY A 41 19.36 -17.02 -28.74
CA GLY A 41 18.86 -16.93 -30.10
C GLY A 41 17.39 -17.30 -30.32
N ASP A 42 16.69 -17.74 -29.25
CA ASP A 42 15.27 -18.04 -29.28
C ASP A 42 14.46 -16.95 -28.55
N GLU A 43 13.14 -16.94 -28.70
CA GLU A 43 12.23 -16.11 -27.93
C GLU A 43 12.20 -16.56 -26.48
N LEU A 44 12.19 -15.63 -25.53
CA LEU A 44 11.98 -15.91 -24.09
C LEU A 44 10.54 -16.37 -23.88
N LYS A 45 10.35 -17.61 -23.36
CA LYS A 45 9.02 -18.19 -23.17
C LYS A 45 8.69 -18.42 -21.71
N PHE A 46 7.43 -18.16 -21.35
CA PHE A 46 6.86 -18.47 -20.06
C PHE A 46 6.40 -19.94 -20.06
N LEU A 47 6.80 -20.71 -19.06
CA LEU A 47 6.43 -22.11 -18.93
C LEU A 47 5.53 -22.38 -17.73
N TYR A 48 5.83 -21.80 -16.58
CA TYR A 48 5.10 -22.12 -15.35
C TYR A 48 5.25 -21.02 -14.28
N TYR A 49 4.19 -20.77 -13.55
CA TYR A 49 4.20 -20.07 -12.25
C TYR A 49 3.12 -20.68 -11.33
N GLY A 50 3.53 -21.14 -10.15
CA GLY A 50 2.62 -21.83 -9.24
C GLY A 50 3.34 -22.46 -8.05
N ASN A 51 2.79 -23.56 -7.53
CA ASN A 51 3.39 -24.33 -6.44
C ASN A 51 4.82 -24.72 -6.77
N LYS A 52 5.66 -24.84 -5.75
CA LYS A 52 7.04 -25.26 -5.88
C LYS A 52 7.15 -26.61 -6.59
N MET A 53 7.91 -26.64 -7.67
CA MET A 53 8.14 -27.85 -8.45
C MET A 53 9.36 -28.63 -7.94
N VAL A 54 9.28 -29.95 -8.05
CA VAL A 54 10.44 -30.84 -7.89
C VAL A 54 11.10 -31.08 -9.26
N ASP A 55 12.35 -31.54 -9.28
CA ASP A 55 13.13 -31.65 -10.50
C ASP A 55 12.52 -32.55 -11.57
N VAL A 56 11.85 -33.64 -11.17
CA VAL A 56 11.19 -34.55 -12.12
C VAL A 56 10.07 -33.86 -12.88
N ASP A 57 9.26 -33.03 -12.21
CA ASP A 57 8.15 -32.30 -12.87
C ASP A 57 8.71 -31.23 -13.80
N ARG A 58 9.76 -30.54 -13.39
CA ARG A 58 10.43 -29.51 -14.20
C ARG A 58 11.02 -30.12 -15.48
N ASN A 59 11.64 -31.27 -15.38
CA ASN A 59 12.25 -31.94 -16.54
C ASN A 59 11.21 -32.40 -17.56
N ASN A 60 9.97 -32.69 -17.14
CA ASN A 60 8.87 -33.13 -17.99
C ASN A 60 7.87 -32.00 -18.33
N LEU A 61 8.17 -30.75 -17.92
CA LEU A 61 7.24 -29.62 -18.08
C LEU A 61 6.90 -29.32 -19.54
N TRP A 62 7.86 -29.49 -20.42
CA TRP A 62 7.72 -29.26 -21.87
C TRP A 62 6.68 -30.17 -22.51
N GLU A 63 6.66 -31.45 -22.16
CA GLU A 63 5.68 -32.41 -22.67
C GLU A 63 4.27 -32.18 -22.07
N ALA A 64 4.22 -31.62 -20.88
CA ALA A 64 2.95 -31.28 -20.20
C ALA A 64 2.34 -29.96 -20.68
N THR A 65 3.08 -29.13 -21.41
CA THR A 65 2.66 -27.79 -21.80
C THR A 65 2.16 -27.79 -23.23
N SER A 66 0.85 -27.66 -23.45
CA SER A 66 0.23 -27.67 -24.78
C SER A 66 0.37 -26.35 -25.55
N SER A 67 0.66 -25.24 -24.85
CA SER A 67 0.88 -23.92 -25.44
C SER A 67 1.94 -23.15 -24.66
N THR A 68 2.79 -22.43 -25.36
CA THR A 68 3.81 -21.54 -24.75
C THR A 68 3.53 -20.11 -25.16
N HIS A 69 3.68 -19.18 -24.21
CA HIS A 69 3.56 -17.76 -24.45
C HIS A 69 4.92 -17.10 -24.35
N ALA A 70 5.14 -16.03 -25.13
CA ALA A 70 6.28 -15.15 -24.90
C ALA A 70 6.24 -14.65 -23.46
N ALA A 71 7.36 -14.65 -22.74
CA ALA A 71 7.40 -14.11 -21.37
C ALA A 71 7.34 -12.57 -21.35
N TYR A 72 7.60 -11.91 -22.46
CA TYR A 72 7.48 -10.47 -22.66
C TYR A 72 7.07 -10.19 -24.12
N PRO A 73 5.77 -10.23 -24.45
CA PRO A 73 5.30 -10.06 -25.83
C PRO A 73 5.52 -8.63 -26.32
N VAL A 74 6.01 -8.49 -27.56
CA VAL A 74 6.31 -7.20 -28.16
C VAL A 74 5.48 -6.97 -29.42
N TYR A 75 5.24 -5.73 -29.80
CA TYR A 75 4.59 -5.42 -31.05
C TYR A 75 5.50 -5.78 -32.23
N GLY A 76 5.05 -6.68 -33.09
CA GLY A 76 5.83 -7.18 -34.24
C GLY A 76 5.31 -8.49 -34.77
N LEU A 77 6.21 -9.33 -35.25
CA LEU A 77 5.86 -10.65 -35.82
C LEU A 77 5.26 -11.54 -34.71
N ASN A 78 4.12 -12.16 -35.04
CA ASN A 78 3.43 -13.14 -34.19
C ASN A 78 2.91 -12.62 -32.84
N CYS A 79 2.50 -11.35 -32.76
CA CYS A 79 1.79 -10.82 -31.59
C CYS A 79 0.27 -10.80 -31.90
N PRO A 80 -0.47 -11.87 -31.60
CA PRO A 80 -1.91 -11.93 -31.88
C PRO A 80 -2.77 -11.16 -30.86
N SER A 81 -2.20 -10.82 -29.69
CA SER A 81 -2.83 -10.09 -28.59
C SER A 81 -2.14 -8.75 -28.36
N GLU A 82 -2.52 -8.08 -27.30
CA GLU A 82 -1.85 -6.85 -26.84
C GLU A 82 -0.37 -7.10 -26.52
N SER A 83 0.48 -6.10 -26.77
CA SER A 83 1.91 -6.19 -26.49
C SER A 83 2.29 -5.55 -25.16
N ALA A 84 3.32 -6.06 -24.50
CA ALA A 84 3.93 -5.44 -23.33
C ALA A 84 4.83 -4.25 -23.70
N LEU A 85 5.40 -4.27 -24.91
CA LEU A 85 6.27 -3.22 -25.43
C LEU A 85 5.90 -2.85 -26.87
N ALA A 86 5.77 -1.55 -27.13
CA ALA A 86 5.62 -0.99 -28.47
C ALA A 86 6.54 0.23 -28.62
N VAL A 87 7.31 0.28 -29.70
CA VAL A 87 8.29 1.33 -29.95
C VAL A 87 8.15 1.88 -31.38
N VAL A 88 8.66 3.11 -31.57
CA VAL A 88 8.98 3.62 -32.90
C VAL A 88 10.50 3.81 -32.95
N HIS A 89 11.15 3.02 -33.81
CA HIS A 89 12.60 3.08 -34.05
C HIS A 89 13.02 4.40 -34.71
N ALA A 90 14.31 4.70 -34.66
CA ALA A 90 14.88 5.95 -35.19
C ALA A 90 14.64 6.15 -36.71
N ASP A 91 14.30 5.10 -37.46
CA ASP A 91 13.95 5.14 -38.87
C ASP A 91 12.45 5.09 -39.18
N GLY A 92 11.61 5.05 -38.10
CA GLY A 92 10.17 4.99 -38.21
C GLY A 92 9.57 3.58 -38.24
N ASN A 93 10.36 2.52 -38.18
CA ASN A 93 9.86 1.15 -38.05
C ASN A 93 9.21 0.96 -36.65
N MET A 94 8.12 0.21 -36.61
CA MET A 94 7.35 0.01 -35.36
C MET A 94 7.43 -1.44 -34.84
N THR A 95 8.20 -2.30 -35.48
CA THR A 95 8.19 -3.74 -35.15
C THR A 95 9.45 -4.16 -34.41
N LEU A 96 9.29 -5.05 -33.43
CA LEU A 96 10.37 -5.68 -32.69
C LEU A 96 10.38 -7.20 -32.92
N GLN A 97 11.59 -7.77 -32.89
CA GLN A 97 11.81 -9.20 -32.78
C GLN A 97 12.90 -9.44 -31.73
N LEU A 98 12.50 -9.60 -30.49
CA LEU A 98 13.42 -9.78 -29.36
C LEU A 98 13.78 -11.26 -29.17
N LEU A 99 15.08 -11.55 -29.15
CA LEU A 99 15.63 -12.86 -28.90
C LEU A 99 16.57 -12.82 -27.70
N VAL A 100 16.67 -13.92 -26.95
CA VAL A 100 17.57 -14.06 -25.81
C VAL A 100 19.03 -13.92 -26.30
N ASP A 101 19.75 -12.95 -25.75
CA ASP A 101 21.15 -12.67 -26.05
C ASP A 101 22.06 -13.15 -24.91
N GLN A 102 21.65 -12.87 -23.65
CA GLN A 102 22.45 -13.23 -22.48
C GLN A 102 21.57 -13.46 -21.25
N ILE A 103 22.02 -14.33 -20.35
CA ILE A 103 21.40 -14.56 -19.04
C ILE A 103 22.46 -14.35 -17.97
N THR A 104 22.16 -13.56 -16.96
CA THR A 104 22.97 -13.42 -15.76
C THR A 104 22.13 -13.74 -14.53
N MET A 105 22.72 -14.48 -13.60
CA MET A 105 22.12 -14.77 -12.30
C MET A 105 23.04 -14.34 -11.19
N THR A 106 22.49 -13.69 -10.18
CA THR A 106 23.19 -13.36 -8.93
C THR A 106 22.36 -13.84 -7.76
N GLU A 107 23.02 -14.27 -6.71
CA GLU A 107 22.38 -14.84 -5.53
C GLU A 107 23.08 -14.33 -4.28
N ASP A 108 22.30 -13.96 -3.27
CA ASP A 108 22.73 -13.63 -1.93
C ASP A 108 21.90 -14.42 -0.89
N ASP A 109 22.05 -14.12 0.40
CA ASP A 109 21.30 -14.80 1.46
C ASP A 109 19.79 -14.51 1.45
N VAL A 110 19.35 -13.44 0.77
CA VAL A 110 17.98 -12.93 0.78
C VAL A 110 17.26 -13.23 -0.52
N THR A 111 17.95 -13.08 -1.67
CA THR A 111 17.34 -13.12 -2.99
C THR A 111 18.16 -13.88 -4.02
N THR A 112 17.46 -14.36 -5.06
CA THR A 112 18.04 -14.77 -6.33
C THR A 112 17.53 -13.81 -7.40
N ILE A 113 18.44 -13.16 -8.13
CA ILE A 113 18.11 -12.22 -9.22
C ILE A 113 18.54 -12.83 -10.54
N ALA A 114 17.59 -12.91 -11.48
CA ALA A 114 17.86 -13.28 -12.87
C ALA A 114 17.63 -12.05 -13.76
N LYS A 115 18.57 -11.77 -14.64
CA LYS A 115 18.49 -10.74 -15.66
C LYS A 115 18.69 -11.40 -17.03
N ILE A 116 17.64 -11.38 -17.85
CA ILE A 116 17.65 -11.95 -19.19
C ILE A 116 17.69 -10.79 -20.17
N THR A 117 18.81 -10.63 -20.87
CA THR A 117 18.96 -9.63 -21.92
C THR A 117 18.35 -10.16 -23.20
N LEU A 118 17.33 -9.47 -23.69
CA LEU A 118 16.75 -9.67 -25.02
C LEU A 118 17.30 -8.59 -25.95
N LYS A 119 17.62 -9.00 -27.18
CA LYS A 119 18.14 -8.11 -28.22
C LYS A 119 17.28 -8.20 -29.45
N ASP A 120 16.99 -7.06 -30.06
CA ASP A 120 16.32 -7.08 -31.37
C ASP A 120 17.24 -7.65 -32.45
N LYS A 121 16.66 -8.42 -33.36
CA LYS A 121 17.39 -9.13 -34.44
C LYS A 121 18.10 -8.17 -35.40
N ILE A 122 17.57 -6.96 -35.59
CA ILE A 122 18.03 -6.00 -36.59
C ILE A 122 18.56 -4.73 -35.93
N TYR A 123 17.82 -4.19 -34.95
CA TYR A 123 18.16 -2.92 -34.29
C TYR A 123 19.08 -3.13 -33.08
N PRO A 124 19.98 -2.19 -32.79
CA PRO A 124 20.71 -2.20 -31.53
C PRO A 124 19.79 -1.73 -30.37
N PHE A 125 18.74 -2.51 -30.14
CA PHE A 125 17.69 -2.30 -29.16
C PHE A 125 17.66 -3.47 -28.17
N TYR A 126 17.63 -3.19 -26.87
CA TYR A 126 17.79 -4.17 -25.83
C TYR A 126 16.72 -4.02 -24.76
N VAL A 127 16.22 -5.16 -24.25
CA VAL A 127 15.34 -5.23 -23.09
C VAL A 127 15.89 -6.25 -22.11
N ASN A 128 16.23 -5.82 -20.91
CA ASN A 128 16.49 -6.72 -19.82
C ASN A 128 15.18 -7.03 -19.11
N VAL A 129 14.75 -8.29 -19.16
CA VAL A 129 13.64 -8.77 -18.32
C VAL A 129 14.24 -9.30 -17.03
N CYS A 130 13.90 -8.65 -15.92
CA CYS A 130 14.50 -8.89 -14.63
C CYS A 130 13.50 -9.58 -13.70
N TYR A 131 13.99 -10.55 -12.92
CA TYR A 131 13.25 -11.24 -11.88
C TYR A 131 14.06 -11.28 -10.60
N LYS A 132 13.41 -11.05 -9.47
CA LYS A 132 14.01 -11.13 -8.13
C LYS A 132 13.14 -12.00 -7.25
N ALA A 133 13.58 -13.22 -6.98
CA ALA A 133 12.90 -14.18 -6.13
C ALA A 133 13.41 -14.09 -4.69
N TYR A 134 12.51 -13.94 -3.72
CA TYR A 134 12.86 -13.90 -2.31
C TYR A 134 12.94 -15.31 -1.71
N LYS A 135 13.97 -15.57 -0.89
CA LYS A 135 14.23 -16.89 -0.30
C LYS A 135 13.39 -17.19 0.94
N GLN A 136 12.85 -16.16 1.61
CA GLN A 136 12.13 -16.28 2.88
C GLN A 136 10.65 -15.99 2.78
N VAL A 137 10.17 -15.47 1.67
CA VAL A 137 8.76 -15.15 1.40
C VAL A 137 8.38 -15.52 -0.02
N ASP A 138 7.13 -15.87 -0.24
CA ASP A 138 6.64 -16.30 -1.57
C ASP A 138 6.32 -15.10 -2.46
N ILE A 139 7.36 -14.31 -2.77
CA ILE A 139 7.28 -13.16 -3.67
C ILE A 139 8.38 -13.23 -4.73
N ILE A 140 7.99 -12.91 -5.97
CA ILE A 140 8.90 -12.64 -7.08
C ILE A 140 8.57 -11.26 -7.62
N GLU A 141 9.54 -10.34 -7.59
CA GLU A 141 9.46 -9.06 -8.28
C GLU A 141 9.93 -9.22 -9.73
N THR A 142 9.28 -8.54 -10.67
CA THR A 142 9.69 -8.48 -12.08
C THR A 142 9.58 -7.08 -12.63
N TRP A 143 10.55 -6.66 -13.45
CA TRP A 143 10.59 -5.37 -14.12
C TRP A 143 11.40 -5.45 -15.40
N THR A 144 11.39 -4.40 -16.20
CA THR A 144 12.19 -4.30 -17.43
C THR A 144 13.10 -3.09 -17.42
N GLU A 145 14.25 -3.23 -18.07
CA GLU A 145 15.19 -2.14 -18.36
C GLU A 145 15.36 -2.06 -19.89
N ILE A 146 14.94 -0.95 -20.48
CA ILE A 146 14.87 -0.76 -21.93
C ILE A 146 15.95 0.22 -22.34
N SER A 147 16.80 -0.15 -23.32
CA SER A 147 17.87 0.71 -23.82
C SER A 147 18.12 0.50 -25.30
N HIS A 148 18.79 1.43 -25.96
CA HIS A 148 19.17 1.32 -27.35
C HIS A 148 20.46 2.06 -27.69
N ALA A 149 21.06 1.70 -28.83
CA ALA A 149 22.24 2.38 -29.40
C ALA A 149 21.99 2.91 -30.83
N GLU A 150 20.72 3.14 -31.19
CA GLU A 150 20.34 3.70 -32.48
C GLU A 150 20.87 5.14 -32.67
N LYS A 151 20.85 5.63 -33.91
CA LYS A 151 21.46 6.94 -34.25
C LYS A 151 20.70 8.15 -33.69
N LYS A 152 19.36 8.00 -33.49
CA LYS A 152 18.46 9.03 -32.95
C LYS A 152 17.68 8.43 -31.80
N ASN A 153 16.90 9.26 -31.09
CA ASN A 153 15.96 8.80 -30.06
C ASN A 153 14.97 7.81 -30.66
N VAL A 154 14.53 6.88 -29.83
CA VAL A 154 13.37 6.00 -30.10
C VAL A 154 12.20 6.46 -29.24
N THR A 155 10.98 6.22 -29.68
CA THR A 155 9.79 6.54 -28.91
C THR A 155 9.20 5.26 -28.34
N LEU A 156 9.06 5.21 -27.02
CA LEU A 156 8.35 4.15 -26.30
C LEU A 156 6.88 4.55 -26.19
N ASN A 157 5.99 3.83 -26.88
CA ASN A 157 4.54 4.06 -26.87
C ASN A 157 3.83 3.16 -25.86
N ARG A 158 4.44 2.01 -25.52
CA ARG A 158 4.01 1.09 -24.48
C ARG A 158 5.24 0.45 -23.85
N PHE A 159 5.25 0.30 -22.54
CA PHE A 159 6.40 -0.17 -21.75
C PHE A 159 5.93 -0.79 -20.43
N ALA A 160 5.19 -1.91 -20.53
CA ALA A 160 4.73 -2.62 -19.35
C ALA A 160 5.92 -3.15 -18.54
N SER A 161 5.79 -3.12 -17.23
CA SER A 161 6.76 -3.72 -16.29
C SER A 161 6.84 -5.23 -16.46
N ALA A 162 5.68 -5.86 -16.70
CA ALA A 162 5.55 -7.29 -16.76
C ALA A 162 4.32 -7.71 -17.58
N TYR A 163 4.41 -8.93 -18.07
CA TYR A 163 3.33 -9.71 -18.61
C TYR A 163 3.26 -11.05 -17.87
N LEU A 164 2.05 -11.52 -17.59
CA LEU A 164 1.79 -12.82 -16.97
C LEU A 164 0.63 -13.50 -17.71
N PRO A 165 0.85 -14.63 -18.42
CA PRO A 165 -0.23 -15.44 -18.92
C PRO A 165 -0.90 -16.17 -17.76
N LEU A 166 -2.20 -15.94 -17.57
CA LEU A 166 -3.03 -16.71 -16.67
C LEU A 166 -3.56 -17.93 -17.42
N ARG A 167 -4.12 -18.89 -16.70
CA ARG A 167 -4.68 -20.08 -17.37
C ARG A 167 -6.03 -19.79 -18.01
N ARG A 168 -6.50 -20.71 -18.83
CA ARG A 168 -7.86 -20.74 -19.37
C ARG A 168 -8.89 -21.04 -18.30
N GLY A 169 -10.11 -20.59 -18.54
CA GLY A 169 -11.30 -21.02 -17.80
C GLY A 169 -11.84 -19.99 -16.83
N ASP A 170 -12.51 -20.45 -15.78
CA ASP A 170 -13.23 -19.57 -14.84
C ASP A 170 -12.27 -18.89 -13.86
N VAL A 171 -11.58 -17.82 -14.36
CA VAL A 171 -10.71 -16.97 -13.55
C VAL A 171 -11.49 -15.77 -13.05
N TRP A 172 -11.35 -15.47 -11.76
CA TRP A 172 -11.98 -14.33 -11.11
C TRP A 172 -10.93 -13.30 -10.69
N LEU A 173 -11.27 -12.04 -10.90
CA LEU A 173 -10.49 -10.88 -10.49
C LEU A 173 -11.04 -10.32 -9.19
N SER A 174 -10.16 -10.15 -8.19
CA SER A 174 -10.42 -9.38 -6.97
C SER A 174 -9.56 -8.12 -7.00
N HIS A 175 -10.18 -6.94 -6.89
CA HIS A 175 -9.50 -5.65 -6.87
C HIS A 175 -10.23 -4.65 -5.98
N LEU A 176 -9.57 -3.53 -5.68
CA LEU A 176 -10.15 -2.47 -4.87
C LEU A 176 -10.59 -1.30 -5.76
N TYR A 177 -11.70 -0.69 -5.39
CA TYR A 177 -12.22 0.52 -6.02
C TYR A 177 -12.74 1.48 -4.96
N GLY A 178 -13.03 2.72 -5.35
CA GLY A 178 -13.59 3.70 -4.42
C GLY A 178 -13.63 5.11 -4.95
N SER A 179 -13.59 6.02 -4.01
CA SER A 179 -13.51 7.46 -4.20
C SER A 179 -12.98 8.09 -2.91
N TRP A 180 -12.78 9.39 -2.88
CA TRP A 180 -12.51 10.09 -1.62
C TRP A 180 -13.57 9.76 -0.57
N ALA A 181 -13.11 9.48 0.66
CA ALA A 181 -13.92 9.09 1.82
C ALA A 181 -14.76 7.80 1.63
N ASN A 182 -14.42 6.99 0.62
CA ASN A 182 -15.01 5.68 0.34
C ASN A 182 -14.01 4.79 -0.40
N GLU A 183 -12.77 4.75 0.05
CA GLU A 183 -11.66 4.02 -0.54
C GLU A 183 -11.71 2.53 -0.19
N GLY A 184 -10.95 1.73 -0.93
CA GLY A 184 -10.61 0.36 -0.56
C GLY A 184 -11.77 -0.64 -0.58
N ASN A 185 -12.84 -0.38 -1.32
CA ASN A 185 -13.96 -1.33 -1.43
C ASN A 185 -13.58 -2.51 -2.32
N LEU A 186 -13.86 -3.72 -1.84
CA LEU A 186 -13.58 -4.94 -2.57
C LEU A 186 -14.60 -5.16 -3.70
N MET A 187 -14.10 -5.40 -4.92
CA MET A 187 -14.87 -5.91 -6.05
C MET A 187 -14.31 -7.26 -6.49
N GLN A 188 -15.22 -8.19 -6.78
CA GLN A 188 -14.89 -9.53 -7.27
C GLN A 188 -15.76 -9.84 -8.48
N GLU A 189 -15.14 -10.17 -9.61
CA GLU A 189 -15.83 -10.41 -10.87
C GLU A 189 -15.15 -11.48 -11.70
N PRO A 190 -15.90 -12.31 -12.47
CA PRO A 190 -15.30 -13.26 -13.38
C PRO A 190 -14.72 -12.52 -14.59
N LEU A 191 -13.56 -12.98 -15.07
CA LEU A 191 -13.01 -12.50 -16.32
C LEU A 191 -13.79 -13.09 -17.50
N LYS A 192 -14.06 -12.27 -18.51
CA LYS A 192 -14.79 -12.61 -19.73
C LYS A 192 -14.05 -12.09 -20.94
N ALA A 193 -14.37 -12.63 -22.13
CA ALA A 193 -13.79 -12.20 -23.40
C ALA A 193 -13.83 -10.67 -23.55
N GLY A 194 -12.72 -10.09 -24.00
CA GLY A 194 -12.48 -8.66 -24.10
C GLY A 194 -11.52 -8.14 -23.04
N VAL A 195 -11.45 -6.83 -22.87
CA VAL A 195 -10.44 -6.19 -22.03
C VAL A 195 -11.06 -5.64 -20.74
N LYS A 196 -10.54 -6.05 -19.60
CA LYS A 196 -10.74 -5.40 -18.30
C LYS A 196 -9.52 -4.53 -18.00
N MET A 197 -9.78 -3.25 -17.66
CA MET A 197 -8.71 -2.29 -17.36
C MET A 197 -8.93 -1.65 -15.99
N ILE A 198 -7.85 -1.59 -15.20
CA ILE A 198 -7.74 -0.86 -13.94
C ILE A 198 -6.63 0.16 -14.13
N LYS A 199 -6.93 1.44 -14.03
CA LYS A 199 -5.96 2.50 -14.31
C LYS A 199 -6.15 3.72 -13.43
N ASN A 200 -5.08 4.47 -13.26
CA ASN A 200 -5.10 5.80 -12.66
C ASN A 200 -4.37 6.80 -13.56
N LYS A 201 -4.83 8.06 -13.52
CA LYS A 201 -4.28 9.21 -14.26
C LYS A 201 -4.25 10.48 -13.42
N ASP A 202 -4.45 10.39 -12.12
CA ASP A 202 -4.48 11.52 -11.20
C ASP A 202 -3.08 12.14 -10.96
N GLY A 203 -2.04 11.36 -11.17
CA GLY A 203 -0.64 11.76 -10.99
C GLY A 203 -0.17 11.72 -9.55
N VAL A 204 -1.03 12.05 -8.59
CA VAL A 204 -0.73 12.17 -7.15
C VAL A 204 -1.56 11.20 -6.32
N ARG A 205 -2.90 11.31 -6.37
CA ARG A 205 -3.84 10.50 -5.58
C ARG A 205 -4.27 9.26 -6.36
N ASN A 206 -3.39 8.30 -6.48
CA ASN A 206 -3.52 7.18 -7.42
C ASN A 206 -4.23 5.94 -6.85
N SER A 207 -4.66 5.96 -5.58
CA SER A 207 -5.37 4.83 -4.95
C SER A 207 -6.83 5.15 -4.52
N HIS A 208 -7.39 6.31 -4.86
CA HIS A 208 -8.80 6.63 -4.55
C HIS A 208 -9.79 5.80 -5.37
N THR A 209 -9.66 5.84 -6.71
CA THR A 209 -10.64 5.23 -7.62
C THR A 209 -10.37 3.76 -7.89
N ALA A 210 -9.11 3.37 -7.85
CA ALA A 210 -8.65 2.00 -8.05
C ALA A 210 -7.27 1.84 -7.40
N HIS A 211 -6.85 0.60 -7.17
CA HIS A 211 -5.54 0.29 -6.61
C HIS A 211 -4.64 -0.42 -7.63
N ALA A 212 -3.33 -0.28 -7.45
CA ALA A 212 -2.32 -0.93 -8.30
C ALA A 212 -2.07 -2.41 -7.90
N GLU A 213 -2.96 -2.97 -7.12
CA GLU A 213 -2.92 -4.33 -6.57
C GLU A 213 -4.16 -5.12 -6.99
N VAL A 214 -3.97 -6.38 -7.40
CA VAL A 214 -5.03 -7.30 -7.82
C VAL A 214 -4.75 -8.73 -7.36
N MET A 215 -5.79 -9.56 -7.28
CA MET A 215 -5.68 -11.01 -7.11
C MET A 215 -6.52 -11.74 -8.15
N PHE A 216 -5.99 -12.85 -8.66
CA PHE A 216 -6.66 -13.74 -9.62
C PHE A 216 -6.90 -15.09 -8.96
N SER A 217 -8.18 -15.43 -8.71
CA SER A 217 -8.58 -16.77 -8.28
C SER A 217 -8.72 -17.65 -9.52
N LEU A 218 -7.90 -18.70 -9.60
CA LEU A 218 -7.76 -19.52 -10.80
C LEU A 218 -8.74 -20.67 -10.89
N ASP A 219 -9.46 -20.99 -9.82
CA ASP A 219 -10.36 -22.15 -9.69
C ASP A 219 -11.83 -21.74 -9.57
N GLY A 220 -12.21 -20.58 -10.12
CA GLY A 220 -13.55 -20.04 -10.04
C GLY A 220 -13.70 -18.96 -8.94
N LYS A 221 -14.91 -18.85 -8.38
CA LYS A 221 -15.24 -17.79 -7.41
C LYS A 221 -14.24 -17.74 -6.25
N PRO A 222 -13.72 -16.55 -5.90
CA PRO A 222 -12.73 -16.39 -4.85
C PRO A 222 -13.13 -16.99 -3.50
N GLN A 223 -12.17 -17.66 -2.88
CA GLN A 223 -12.29 -18.21 -1.53
C GLN A 223 -11.20 -17.63 -0.63
N GLU A 224 -11.52 -17.39 0.66
CA GLU A 224 -10.55 -16.82 1.59
C GLU A 224 -9.39 -17.74 1.91
N ASN A 225 -9.66 -19.04 2.10
CA ASN A 225 -8.69 -19.96 2.67
C ASN A 225 -8.47 -21.23 1.83
N SER A 226 -8.85 -21.21 0.56
CA SER A 226 -8.67 -22.36 -0.36
C SER A 226 -8.67 -21.90 -1.81
N GLY A 227 -8.15 -22.74 -2.70
CA GLY A 227 -8.05 -22.47 -4.12
C GLY A 227 -6.76 -21.77 -4.51
N ASN A 228 -6.38 -21.95 -5.77
CA ASN A 228 -5.17 -21.36 -6.36
C ASN A 228 -5.40 -19.89 -6.67
N THR A 229 -4.55 -19.03 -6.13
CA THR A 229 -4.66 -17.58 -6.28
C THR A 229 -3.29 -17.00 -6.63
N ILE A 230 -3.26 -16.10 -7.61
CA ILE A 230 -2.10 -15.25 -7.90
C ILE A 230 -2.43 -13.84 -7.43
N GLY A 231 -1.54 -13.25 -6.63
CA GLY A 231 -1.59 -11.83 -6.29
C GLY A 231 -0.53 -11.05 -7.06
N ALA A 232 -0.86 -9.82 -7.45
CA ALA A 232 0.04 -8.90 -8.14
C ALA A 232 -0.09 -7.51 -7.53
N ALA A 233 1.06 -6.85 -7.26
CA ALA A 233 1.13 -5.50 -6.72
C ALA A 233 2.21 -4.70 -7.49
N LEU A 234 1.80 -3.65 -8.20
CA LEU A 234 2.73 -2.78 -8.89
C LEU A 234 3.35 -1.79 -7.89
N CYS A 235 4.68 -1.83 -7.75
CA CYS A 235 5.44 -0.96 -6.85
C CYS A 235 5.64 0.43 -7.49
N TYR A 236 4.55 1.17 -7.69
CA TYR A 236 4.57 2.46 -8.35
C TYR A 236 3.51 3.39 -7.76
N SER A 237 3.89 4.63 -7.46
CA SER A 237 3.01 5.67 -6.93
C SER A 237 2.75 6.80 -7.94
N GLY A 238 2.88 6.54 -9.23
CA GLY A 238 2.50 7.41 -10.33
C GLY A 238 1.26 6.89 -11.07
N ASN A 239 1.03 7.37 -12.27
CA ASN A 239 -0.04 6.88 -13.15
C ASN A 239 0.25 5.45 -13.60
N TYR A 240 -0.63 4.52 -13.28
CA TYR A 240 -0.48 3.11 -13.61
C TYR A 240 -1.62 2.57 -14.46
N LYS A 241 -1.35 1.46 -15.12
CA LYS A 241 -2.33 0.66 -15.84
C LYS A 241 -2.08 -0.83 -15.60
N LEU A 242 -3.13 -1.51 -15.16
CA LEU A 242 -3.25 -2.96 -15.11
C LEU A 242 -4.35 -3.33 -16.10
N PHE A 243 -4.08 -4.22 -17.04
CA PHE A 243 -5.14 -4.68 -17.89
C PHE A 243 -5.06 -6.18 -18.16
N ILE A 244 -6.20 -6.77 -18.37
CA ILE A 244 -6.37 -8.17 -18.68
C ILE A 244 -7.08 -8.27 -20.02
N ASP A 245 -6.39 -8.84 -20.99
CA ASP A 245 -6.96 -9.19 -22.29
C ASP A 245 -7.37 -10.66 -22.26
N THR A 246 -8.66 -10.94 -22.45
CA THR A 246 -9.18 -12.31 -22.53
C THR A 246 -9.53 -12.59 -23.97
N ASP A 247 -8.78 -13.50 -24.58
CA ASP A 247 -8.92 -13.85 -25.99
C ASP A 247 -10.16 -14.75 -26.28
N ASP A 248 -10.38 -15.07 -27.54
CA ASP A 248 -11.48 -15.91 -28.03
C ASP A 248 -11.38 -17.39 -27.58
N SER A 249 -10.19 -17.79 -27.12
CA SER A 249 -9.90 -19.11 -26.56
C SER A 249 -10.01 -19.14 -25.03
N GLU A 250 -10.53 -18.07 -24.41
CA GLU A 250 -10.63 -17.88 -22.97
C GLU A 250 -9.27 -17.91 -22.24
N TYR A 251 -8.19 -17.54 -22.91
CA TYR A 251 -6.90 -17.30 -22.29
C TYR A 251 -6.87 -15.87 -21.75
N HIS A 252 -6.37 -15.71 -20.52
CA HIS A 252 -6.28 -14.40 -19.87
C HIS A 252 -4.82 -13.94 -19.85
N HIS A 253 -4.58 -12.77 -20.42
CA HIS A 253 -3.28 -12.13 -20.56
C HIS A 253 -3.21 -10.90 -19.65
N PHE A 254 -2.47 -10.97 -18.55
CA PHE A 254 -2.33 -9.87 -17.60
C PHE A 254 -1.08 -9.04 -17.89
N TYR A 255 -1.26 -7.72 -17.92
CA TYR A 255 -0.20 -6.73 -18.13
C TYR A 255 -0.26 -5.69 -17.02
N ALA A 256 0.92 -5.26 -16.54
CA ALA A 256 1.03 -4.25 -15.50
C ALA A 256 2.19 -3.30 -15.77
N GLY A 257 2.00 -2.01 -15.54
CA GLY A 257 3.06 -1.02 -15.70
C GLY A 257 2.58 0.42 -15.55
N ILE A 258 3.43 1.34 -15.96
CA ILE A 258 3.10 2.76 -16.07
C ILE A 258 2.00 2.93 -17.10
N ASN A 259 1.07 3.83 -16.83
CA ASN A 259 0.03 4.19 -17.80
C ASN A 259 0.65 5.06 -18.89
N GLU A 260 0.72 4.50 -20.11
CA GLU A 260 1.31 5.16 -21.26
C GLU A 260 0.42 6.25 -21.88
N GLU A 261 -0.83 6.36 -21.49
CA GLU A 261 -1.75 7.35 -22.01
C GLU A 261 -1.26 8.79 -21.70
N ASN A 262 -0.95 9.53 -22.75
CA ASN A 262 -0.28 10.86 -22.70
C ASN A 262 1.11 10.82 -22.04
N SER A 263 1.81 9.69 -22.09
CA SER A 263 3.10 9.48 -21.45
C SER A 263 4.07 8.71 -22.35
N GLU A 264 3.97 8.89 -23.69
CA GLU A 264 5.00 8.37 -24.60
C GLU A 264 6.37 8.91 -24.17
N TYR A 265 7.39 8.06 -24.23
CA TYR A 265 8.70 8.40 -23.74
C TYR A 265 9.75 8.39 -24.86
N HIS A 266 10.40 9.54 -25.08
CA HIS A 266 11.45 9.71 -26.06
C HIS A 266 12.80 9.30 -25.44
N LEU A 267 13.13 8.02 -25.57
CA LEU A 267 14.36 7.44 -25.02
C LEU A 267 15.58 7.88 -25.84
N LYS A 268 16.57 8.46 -25.19
CA LYS A 268 17.81 8.90 -25.83
C LYS A 268 18.77 7.73 -25.99
N LYS A 269 19.64 7.83 -27.02
CA LYS A 269 20.73 6.87 -27.21
C LYS A 269 21.57 6.71 -25.93
N GLY A 270 21.71 5.48 -25.48
CA GLY A 270 22.52 5.14 -24.30
C GLY A 270 21.84 5.39 -22.96
N GLU A 271 20.64 5.96 -22.95
CA GLU A 271 19.79 6.05 -21.78
C GLU A 271 19.14 4.67 -21.53
N THR A 272 18.85 4.38 -20.26
CA THR A 272 18.08 3.19 -19.87
C THR A 272 16.79 3.63 -19.21
N PHE A 273 15.65 3.21 -19.78
CA PHE A 273 14.33 3.38 -19.17
C PHE A 273 14.03 2.16 -18.30
N VAL A 274 13.87 2.39 -16.99
CA VAL A 274 13.56 1.35 -16.02
C VAL A 274 12.10 1.44 -15.64
N THR A 275 11.37 0.34 -15.79
CA THR A 275 9.97 0.26 -15.35
C THR A 275 9.87 -0.08 -13.87
N PRO A 276 8.78 0.29 -13.18
CA PRO A 276 8.56 -0.09 -11.79
C PRO A 276 8.42 -1.62 -11.65
N ALA A 277 8.82 -2.17 -10.51
CA ALA A 277 8.67 -3.60 -10.25
C ALA A 277 7.20 -3.99 -10.03
N LEU A 278 6.79 -5.14 -10.59
CA LEU A 278 5.57 -5.85 -10.25
C LEU A 278 5.91 -6.98 -9.28
N ALA A 279 5.39 -6.95 -8.07
CA ALA A 279 5.51 -8.04 -7.11
C ALA A 279 4.41 -9.08 -7.36
N LEU A 280 4.81 -10.32 -7.59
CA LEU A 280 3.93 -11.46 -7.80
C LEU A 280 3.99 -12.40 -6.60
N THR A 281 2.85 -12.95 -6.22
CA THR A 281 2.74 -14.03 -5.25
C THR A 281 1.76 -15.09 -5.73
N TYR A 282 1.96 -16.33 -5.30
CA TYR A 282 1.04 -17.43 -5.53
C TYR A 282 0.75 -18.15 -4.21
N SER A 283 -0.49 -18.60 -4.04
CA SER A 283 -0.91 -19.41 -2.90
C SER A 283 -2.00 -20.39 -3.28
N SER A 284 -1.94 -21.61 -2.77
CA SER A 284 -3.04 -22.58 -2.80
C SER A 284 -4.01 -22.42 -1.62
N GLU A 285 -3.73 -21.48 -0.72
CA GLU A 285 -4.57 -21.17 0.44
C GLU A 285 -5.50 -19.96 0.18
N GLY A 286 -5.91 -19.74 -1.07
CA GLY A 286 -6.84 -18.69 -1.47
C GLY A 286 -6.31 -17.26 -1.27
N LEU A 287 -7.26 -16.32 -1.19
CA LEU A 287 -6.95 -14.89 -1.07
C LEU A 287 -6.14 -14.57 0.20
N SER A 288 -6.49 -15.18 1.34
CA SER A 288 -5.79 -14.95 2.60
C SER A 288 -4.34 -15.44 2.58
N GLY A 289 -4.03 -16.49 1.80
CA GLY A 289 -2.65 -16.93 1.56
C GLY A 289 -1.81 -15.86 0.87
N CYS A 290 -2.31 -15.31 -0.24
CA CYS A 290 -1.67 -14.18 -0.94
C CYS A 290 -1.54 -12.95 -0.03
N SER A 291 -2.57 -12.63 0.76
CA SER A 291 -2.50 -11.51 1.72
C SER A 291 -1.35 -11.69 2.71
N ARG A 292 -1.22 -12.86 3.33
CA ARG A 292 -0.14 -13.15 4.29
C ARG A 292 1.24 -13.05 3.64
N ASN A 293 1.39 -13.46 2.37
CA ASN A 293 2.64 -13.32 1.62
C ASN A 293 2.99 -11.83 1.40
N PHE A 294 2.03 -11.03 0.91
CA PHE A 294 2.22 -9.58 0.77
C PHE A 294 2.52 -8.90 2.10
N HIS A 295 1.81 -9.25 3.19
CA HIS A 295 2.03 -8.65 4.51
C HIS A 295 3.43 -8.95 5.05
N ARG A 296 3.88 -10.20 4.94
CA ARG A 296 5.22 -10.60 5.39
C ARG A 296 6.31 -9.91 4.56
N TRP A 297 6.18 -9.94 3.24
CA TRP A 297 7.10 -9.25 2.35
C TRP A 297 7.10 -7.73 2.56
N GLY A 298 5.89 -7.13 2.64
CA GLY A 298 5.71 -5.70 2.91
C GLY A 298 6.47 -5.28 4.17
N ARG A 299 6.20 -5.93 5.31
CA ARG A 299 6.87 -5.62 6.58
C ARG A 299 8.38 -5.82 6.54
N THR A 300 8.85 -6.87 5.88
CA THR A 300 10.28 -7.25 5.95
C THR A 300 11.14 -6.48 4.95
N TYR A 301 10.59 -6.14 3.78
CA TYR A 301 11.42 -5.67 2.65
C TYR A 301 10.96 -4.35 2.02
N LYS A 302 9.76 -3.87 2.32
CA LYS A 302 9.20 -2.68 1.67
C LYS A 302 8.88 -1.53 2.62
N LEU A 303 8.17 -1.77 3.71
CA LEU A 303 7.83 -0.70 4.64
C LEU A 303 9.07 -0.18 5.35
N ALA A 304 9.22 1.13 5.40
CA ALA A 304 10.13 1.75 6.35
C ALA A 304 9.73 1.31 7.79
N HIS A 305 10.70 0.83 8.55
CA HIS A 305 10.51 0.31 9.92
C HIS A 305 9.37 -0.72 10.06
N GLY A 306 9.16 -1.59 9.05
CA GLY A 306 8.02 -2.50 8.97
C GLY A 306 7.89 -3.52 10.12
N ASN A 307 8.93 -3.69 10.95
CA ASN A 307 8.94 -4.54 12.13
C ASN A 307 8.99 -3.76 13.46
N THR A 308 8.82 -2.42 13.44
CA THR A 308 8.78 -1.57 14.63
C THR A 308 7.33 -1.19 14.92
N PRO A 309 6.75 -1.61 16.06
CA PRO A 309 5.37 -1.28 16.41
C PRO A 309 5.12 0.23 16.42
N ARG A 310 4.02 0.66 15.81
CA ARG A 310 3.64 2.07 15.72
C ARG A 310 3.11 2.59 17.04
N LYS A 311 3.40 3.86 17.34
CA LYS A 311 2.91 4.56 18.52
C LYS A 311 1.42 4.86 18.41
N ILE A 312 0.72 4.89 19.55
CA ILE A 312 -0.68 5.32 19.63
C ILE A 312 -0.70 6.84 19.62
N LEU A 313 -1.31 7.44 18.60
CA LEU A 313 -1.33 8.89 18.44
C LEU A 313 -2.71 9.51 18.68
N LEU A 314 -2.71 10.81 18.94
CA LEU A 314 -3.84 11.71 18.74
C LEU A 314 -3.48 12.70 17.64
N ASN A 315 -4.30 12.76 16.57
CA ASN A 315 -4.22 13.78 15.54
C ASN A 315 -5.21 14.92 15.87
N SER A 316 -4.80 16.17 15.64
CA SER A 316 -5.62 17.33 15.99
C SER A 316 -6.71 17.67 14.97
N TRP A 317 -6.68 17.10 13.73
CA TRP A 317 -7.53 17.56 12.62
C TRP A 317 -9.02 17.58 12.97
N GLU A 318 -9.66 16.43 13.17
CA GLU A 318 -11.08 16.39 13.51
C GLU A 318 -11.39 16.98 14.92
N GLY A 319 -10.35 17.25 15.70
CA GLY A 319 -10.50 17.88 17.01
C GLY A 319 -10.69 19.40 16.94
N VAL A 320 -9.96 20.08 16.04
CA VAL A 320 -9.91 21.56 16.00
C VAL A 320 -9.84 22.13 14.58
N TYR A 321 -9.61 21.32 13.54
CA TYR A 321 -9.36 21.79 12.19
C TYR A 321 -8.26 22.87 12.16
N PHE A 322 -8.50 24.02 11.54
CA PHE A 322 -7.57 25.15 11.45
C PHE A 322 -7.47 26.00 12.74
N ASP A 323 -8.28 25.72 13.77
CA ASP A 323 -8.26 26.45 15.05
C ASP A 323 -7.10 25.99 15.95
N ILE A 324 -5.90 26.06 15.37
CA ILE A 324 -4.64 25.75 16.07
C ILE A 324 -4.29 26.91 16.97
N ASN A 325 -4.03 26.64 18.25
CA ASN A 325 -3.46 27.57 19.20
C ASN A 325 -2.64 26.85 20.26
N GLU A 326 -1.65 27.54 20.81
CA GLU A 326 -0.64 26.94 21.71
C GLU A 326 -1.24 26.25 22.93
N SER A 327 -2.19 26.90 23.61
CA SER A 327 -2.82 26.33 24.80
C SER A 327 -3.74 25.14 24.50
N GLY A 328 -4.42 25.18 23.36
CA GLY A 328 -5.27 24.07 22.92
C GLY A 328 -4.44 22.83 22.56
N MET A 329 -3.28 23.02 21.90
CA MET A 329 -2.36 21.94 21.59
C MET A 329 -1.76 21.32 22.85
N ASP A 330 -1.33 22.13 23.84
CA ASP A 330 -0.83 21.64 25.13
C ASP A 330 -1.90 20.84 25.88
N GLN A 331 -3.15 21.31 25.91
CA GLN A 331 -4.25 20.58 26.54
C GLN A 331 -4.51 19.22 25.84
N MET A 332 -4.53 19.18 24.52
CA MET A 332 -4.72 17.91 23.78
C MET A 332 -3.56 16.93 24.04
N MET A 333 -2.32 17.44 24.15
CA MET A 333 -1.15 16.62 24.51
C MET A 333 -1.27 16.06 25.94
N GLN A 334 -1.71 16.87 26.89
CA GLN A 334 -1.96 16.43 28.26
C GLN A 334 -3.06 15.36 28.31
N ASP A 335 -4.16 15.57 27.60
CA ASP A 335 -5.30 14.64 27.57
C ASP A 335 -4.89 13.28 27.01
N ILE A 336 -4.24 13.23 25.85
CA ILE A 336 -3.81 11.95 25.25
C ILE A 336 -2.76 11.24 26.12
N ALA A 337 -1.83 11.97 26.71
CA ALA A 337 -0.86 11.41 27.65
C ALA A 337 -1.56 10.79 28.87
N SER A 338 -2.57 11.44 29.42
CA SER A 338 -3.36 10.93 30.56
C SER A 338 -4.13 9.66 30.25
N MET A 339 -4.53 9.48 28.98
CA MET A 339 -5.16 8.25 28.49
C MET A 339 -4.15 7.16 28.13
N GLY A 340 -2.85 7.46 28.17
CA GLY A 340 -1.79 6.51 27.86
C GLY A 340 -1.35 6.50 26.39
N GLY A 341 -1.73 7.49 25.58
CA GLY A 341 -1.19 7.68 24.24
C GLY A 341 0.29 7.99 24.25
N GLU A 342 0.93 7.94 23.09
CA GLU A 342 2.39 7.98 22.97
C GLU A 342 2.89 9.08 22.03
N LEU A 343 2.00 9.67 21.24
CA LEU A 343 2.33 10.65 20.21
C LEU A 343 1.17 11.63 20.01
N PHE A 344 1.49 12.90 19.86
CA PHE A 344 0.55 13.92 19.41
C PHE A 344 0.99 14.44 18.04
N VAL A 345 0.06 14.57 17.09
CA VAL A 345 0.32 15.09 15.75
C VAL A 345 -0.50 16.36 15.54
N MET A 346 0.19 17.50 15.45
CA MET A 346 -0.40 18.77 15.06
C MET A 346 -0.65 18.76 13.55
N ASP A 347 -1.91 18.83 13.14
CA ASP A 347 -2.34 18.81 11.73
C ASP A 347 -2.26 20.20 11.07
N ASP A 348 -2.93 20.39 9.93
CA ASP A 348 -2.93 21.63 9.13
C ASP A 348 -3.37 22.87 9.93
N GLY A 349 -2.81 24.03 9.61
CA GLY A 349 -3.20 25.32 10.22
C GLY A 349 -2.13 25.99 11.07
N TRP A 350 -0.93 25.41 11.23
CA TRP A 350 0.13 25.92 12.12
C TRP A 350 1.04 26.99 11.49
N PHE A 351 0.98 27.21 10.18
CA PHE A 351 1.90 28.05 9.41
C PHE A 351 1.20 29.22 8.72
N GLY A 352 2.01 30.13 8.13
CA GLY A 352 1.56 31.28 7.38
C GLY A 352 1.86 32.61 8.08
N ASP A 353 2.72 33.44 7.48
CA ASP A 353 3.09 34.76 8.02
C ASP A 353 2.32 35.88 7.32
N LYS A 354 2.66 36.16 6.07
CA LYS A 354 1.98 37.18 5.26
C LYS A 354 0.52 36.84 5.01
N TYR A 355 0.25 35.63 4.64
CA TYR A 355 -1.08 35.04 4.47
C TYR A 355 -1.35 34.08 5.62
N LYS A 356 -2.57 34.04 6.15
CA LYS A 356 -2.93 33.19 7.29
C LYS A 356 -3.52 31.86 6.83
N ARG A 357 -3.08 30.75 7.45
CA ARG A 357 -3.62 29.41 7.20
C ARG A 357 -4.81 29.12 8.12
N ASP A 358 -5.91 29.85 7.91
CA ASP A 358 -7.18 29.68 8.64
C ASP A 358 -8.22 28.87 7.86
N SER A 359 -7.86 28.48 6.66
CA SER A 359 -8.65 27.67 5.74
C SER A 359 -7.75 27.06 4.64
N ASP A 360 -8.32 26.25 3.76
CA ASP A 360 -7.65 25.71 2.59
C ASP A 360 -7.19 26.75 1.55
N ASN A 361 -7.58 28.01 1.69
CA ASN A 361 -7.56 28.97 0.60
C ASN A 361 -6.27 29.78 0.47
N SER A 362 -5.35 29.67 1.41
CA SER A 362 -4.12 30.49 1.45
C SER A 362 -2.95 29.80 2.17
N SER A 363 -1.77 30.35 2.00
CA SER A 363 -0.51 30.03 2.67
C SER A 363 0.12 28.69 2.39
N LEU A 364 -0.56 27.76 1.71
CA LEU A 364 0.07 26.48 1.39
C LEU A 364 1.30 26.72 0.51
N GLY A 365 2.46 26.24 0.97
CA GLY A 365 3.79 26.54 0.43
C GLY A 365 4.64 27.44 1.33
N ASP A 366 4.03 28.20 2.24
CA ASP A 366 4.70 29.14 3.13
C ASP A 366 4.93 28.49 4.51
N TRP A 367 5.96 27.67 4.63
CA TRP A 367 6.22 26.83 5.82
C TRP A 367 6.86 27.61 6.97
N VAL A 368 6.29 28.77 7.31
CA VAL A 368 6.70 29.63 8.41
C VAL A 368 5.67 29.55 9.53
N VAL A 369 6.11 29.31 10.77
CA VAL A 369 5.24 29.21 11.92
C VAL A 369 4.41 30.47 12.13
N ASP A 370 3.08 30.34 12.27
CA ASP A 370 2.22 31.46 12.66
C ASP A 370 2.43 31.78 14.15
N THR A 371 3.18 32.85 14.43
CA THR A 371 3.50 33.25 15.80
C THR A 371 2.32 33.88 16.56
N GLN A 372 1.22 34.19 15.88
CA GLN A 372 -0.02 34.60 16.56
C GLN A 372 -0.75 33.41 17.15
N LYS A 373 -0.80 32.28 16.39
CA LYS A 373 -1.38 31.02 16.89
C LYS A 373 -0.44 30.32 17.87
N LEU A 374 0.86 30.36 17.61
CA LEU A 374 1.91 29.66 18.35
C LEU A 374 3.00 30.65 18.80
N PRO A 375 2.77 31.48 19.84
CA PRO A 375 3.75 32.48 20.30
C PRO A 375 5.09 31.89 20.73
N GLY A 376 5.10 30.69 21.33
CA GLY A 376 6.30 29.95 21.71
C GLY A 376 6.90 29.11 20.59
N GLY A 377 6.25 29.08 19.41
CA GLY A 377 6.65 28.31 18.26
C GLY A 377 6.59 26.79 18.46
N ILE A 378 7.09 26.04 17.48
CA ILE A 378 7.14 24.57 17.53
C ILE A 378 8.02 24.08 18.69
N THR A 379 9.09 24.80 19.04
CA THR A 379 9.96 24.45 20.18
C THR A 379 9.17 24.32 21.48
N LYS A 380 8.23 25.22 21.72
CA LYS A 380 7.37 25.16 22.93
C LYS A 380 6.53 23.88 22.91
N LEU A 381 5.89 23.57 21.79
CA LEU A 381 5.02 22.39 21.67
C LEU A 381 5.81 21.09 21.82
N VAL A 382 7.01 21.01 21.25
CA VAL A 382 7.92 19.86 21.44
C VAL A 382 8.27 19.67 22.90
N ASN A 383 8.63 20.78 23.60
CA ASN A 383 8.94 20.74 25.02
C ASN A 383 7.73 20.34 25.88
N ASP A 384 6.54 20.80 25.52
CA ASP A 384 5.30 20.42 26.22
C ASP A 384 4.99 18.93 26.02
N ALA A 385 5.14 18.40 24.79
CA ALA A 385 5.02 16.97 24.53
C ALA A 385 5.99 16.14 25.40
N GLN A 386 7.27 16.54 25.46
CA GLN A 386 8.27 15.89 26.30
C GLN A 386 7.91 15.95 27.79
N LYS A 387 7.41 17.09 28.27
CA LYS A 387 6.93 17.28 29.65
C LYS A 387 5.79 16.32 29.97
N HIS A 388 4.89 16.07 29.03
CA HIS A 388 3.80 15.10 29.18
C HIS A 388 4.23 13.65 28.94
N GLY A 389 5.50 13.41 28.58
CA GLY A 389 6.05 12.06 28.36
C GLY A 389 5.64 11.41 27.02
N ILE A 390 5.23 12.21 26.05
CA ILE A 390 4.85 11.75 24.71
C ILE A 390 5.75 12.35 23.63
N ARG A 391 5.63 11.83 22.40
CA ARG A 391 6.31 12.35 21.21
C ARG A 391 5.45 13.40 20.50
N PHE A 392 6.12 14.20 19.65
CA PHE A 392 5.48 15.22 18.83
C PHE A 392 5.63 14.93 17.34
N GLY A 393 4.56 15.14 16.58
CA GLY A 393 4.52 15.05 15.14
C GLY A 393 3.86 16.26 14.49
N ILE A 394 4.07 16.43 13.21
CA ILE A 394 3.57 17.58 12.45
C ILE A 394 3.07 17.19 11.06
N TRP A 395 2.06 17.91 10.57
CA TRP A 395 1.52 17.78 9.22
C TRP A 395 2.25 18.70 8.23
N ILE A 396 2.45 18.20 7.02
CA ILE A 396 2.93 18.97 5.87
C ILE A 396 2.22 18.53 4.58
N GLU A 397 2.12 19.43 3.59
CA GLU A 397 1.63 19.15 2.23
C GLU A 397 2.57 19.81 1.20
N PRO A 398 3.78 19.27 1.00
CA PRO A 398 4.84 19.98 0.30
C PRO A 398 4.76 19.94 -1.22
N GLU A 399 3.87 19.13 -1.79
CA GLU A 399 3.68 18.98 -3.24
C GLU A 399 2.72 20.03 -3.83
N MET A 400 2.06 20.80 -2.97
CA MET A 400 1.02 21.77 -3.36
C MET A 400 1.36 23.17 -2.87
N SER A 401 0.72 24.15 -3.52
CA SER A 401 0.74 25.55 -3.08
C SER A 401 -0.65 26.18 -3.27
N ASN A 402 -0.94 27.23 -2.55
CA ASN A 402 -2.04 28.13 -2.91
C ASN A 402 -1.54 29.24 -3.84
N THR A 403 -2.43 29.72 -4.73
CA THR A 403 -2.16 30.94 -5.51
C THR A 403 -2.04 32.16 -4.61
N THR A 404 -2.63 32.14 -3.42
CA THR A 404 -2.46 33.12 -2.36
C THR A 404 -1.41 32.62 -1.38
N SER A 405 -0.12 32.68 -1.79
CA SER A 405 1.05 32.33 -0.99
C SER A 405 2.27 33.12 -1.44
N GLU A 406 3.24 33.31 -0.55
CA GLU A 406 4.52 33.93 -0.91
C GLU A 406 5.33 33.05 -1.86
N LEU A 407 5.19 31.71 -1.75
CA LEU A 407 5.82 30.76 -2.68
C LEU A 407 5.36 31.03 -4.11
N TYR A 408 4.04 31.07 -4.33
CA TYR A 408 3.50 31.31 -5.67
C TYR A 408 3.83 32.71 -6.21
N GLU A 409 3.85 33.75 -5.35
CA GLU A 409 4.27 35.09 -5.76
C GLU A 409 5.73 35.11 -6.28
N LYS A 410 6.62 34.31 -5.64
CA LYS A 410 8.04 34.25 -6.00
C LYS A 410 8.31 33.35 -7.20
N HIS A 411 7.55 32.26 -7.31
CA HIS A 411 7.78 31.17 -8.26
C HIS A 411 6.47 30.69 -8.94
N PRO A 412 5.78 31.57 -9.68
CA PRO A 412 4.59 31.17 -10.43
C PRO A 412 4.87 30.18 -11.55
N ASP A 413 6.14 30.04 -11.95
CA ASP A 413 6.66 29.11 -12.96
C ASP A 413 6.91 27.69 -12.41
N TRP A 414 6.80 27.48 -11.09
CA TRP A 414 7.02 26.16 -10.46
C TRP A 414 5.79 25.26 -10.43
N VAL A 415 4.68 25.71 -10.99
CA VAL A 415 3.44 24.96 -10.96
C VAL A 415 3.20 24.20 -12.27
N ILE A 416 2.50 23.08 -12.17
CA ILE A 416 2.04 22.35 -13.34
C ILE A 416 1.00 23.19 -14.08
N GLN A 417 1.33 23.52 -15.33
CA GLN A 417 0.47 24.28 -16.22
C GLN A 417 0.75 23.90 -17.68
N ALA A 418 -0.32 23.60 -18.42
CA ALA A 418 -0.19 23.41 -19.86
C ALA A 418 0.09 24.73 -20.57
N ALA A 419 1.02 24.72 -21.52
CA ALA A 419 1.35 25.91 -22.30
C ALA A 419 0.12 26.47 -23.03
N ASN A 420 -0.01 27.79 -23.04
CA ASN A 420 -1.12 28.50 -23.71
C ASN A 420 -2.53 28.13 -23.20
N ARG A 421 -2.65 27.68 -21.96
CA ARG A 421 -3.90 27.39 -21.26
C ARG A 421 -3.94 28.12 -19.94
N ASP A 422 -5.16 28.41 -19.47
CA ASP A 422 -5.38 28.95 -18.14
C ASP A 422 -4.91 27.94 -17.07
N LEU A 423 -4.46 28.47 -15.94
CA LEU A 423 -4.12 27.67 -14.77
C LEU A 423 -5.36 26.94 -14.26
N VAL A 424 -5.24 25.64 -14.03
CA VAL A 424 -6.33 24.84 -13.46
C VAL A 424 -6.14 24.76 -11.95
N LEU A 425 -7.12 25.26 -11.21
CA LEU A 425 -7.11 25.34 -9.76
C LEU A 425 -7.97 24.23 -9.15
N GLY A 426 -7.45 23.60 -8.12
CA GLY A 426 -8.16 22.63 -7.29
C GLY A 426 -8.65 23.19 -5.96
N ARG A 427 -9.28 22.34 -5.15
CA ARG A 427 -9.74 22.66 -3.78
C ARG A 427 -10.37 24.04 -3.62
N GLY A 428 -11.56 24.20 -4.21
CA GLY A 428 -12.29 25.47 -4.15
C GLY A 428 -11.73 26.58 -5.02
N GLY A 429 -10.84 26.27 -5.96
CA GLY A 429 -10.26 27.22 -6.91
C GLY A 429 -9.06 27.99 -6.37
N THR A 430 -8.30 27.41 -5.43
CA THR A 430 -7.18 28.10 -4.77
C THR A 430 -5.85 27.32 -4.79
N GLN A 431 -5.87 26.00 -5.01
CA GLN A 431 -4.66 25.17 -4.95
C GLN A 431 -4.11 24.84 -6.34
N VAL A 432 -2.78 24.68 -6.39
CA VAL A 432 -1.98 24.25 -7.53
C VAL A 432 -1.02 23.15 -7.11
N VAL A 433 -0.62 22.30 -8.06
CA VAL A 433 0.40 21.26 -7.88
C VAL A 433 1.75 21.81 -8.32
N LEU A 434 2.79 21.63 -7.51
CA LEU A 434 4.15 21.99 -7.84
C LEU A 434 4.76 21.00 -8.85
N ASP A 435 5.54 21.48 -9.80
CA ASP A 435 6.13 20.66 -10.87
C ASP A 435 7.40 19.94 -10.38
N LEU A 436 7.25 18.71 -9.90
CA LEU A 436 8.36 17.88 -9.44
C LEU A 436 9.27 17.35 -10.56
N SER A 437 8.94 17.57 -11.83
CA SER A 437 9.89 17.35 -12.93
C SER A 437 11.05 18.37 -12.87
N ASN A 438 10.85 19.50 -12.17
CA ASN A 438 11.83 20.56 -11.98
C ASN A 438 12.75 20.29 -10.75
N PRO A 439 14.06 20.12 -10.92
CA PRO A 439 15.00 19.91 -9.81
C PRO A 439 14.98 21.02 -8.74
N GLN A 440 14.67 22.27 -9.10
CA GLN A 440 14.57 23.37 -8.14
C GLN A 440 13.38 23.17 -7.18
N VAL A 441 12.27 22.65 -7.67
CA VAL A 441 11.10 22.30 -6.85
C VAL A 441 11.44 21.12 -5.93
N GLN A 442 12.16 20.11 -6.44
CA GLN A 442 12.63 18.99 -5.62
C GLN A 442 13.55 19.49 -4.49
N ASP A 443 14.47 20.41 -4.78
CA ASP A 443 15.36 21.02 -3.78
C ASP A 443 14.58 21.85 -2.76
N PHE A 444 13.57 22.61 -3.18
CA PHE A 444 12.68 23.34 -2.29
C PHE A 444 11.99 22.39 -1.30
N MET A 445 11.38 21.33 -1.79
CA MET A 445 10.69 20.35 -0.93
C MET A 445 11.63 19.66 0.05
N PHE A 446 12.79 19.21 -0.43
CA PHE A 446 13.80 18.60 0.44
C PHE A 446 14.27 19.59 1.52
N ASN A 447 14.62 20.83 1.12
CA ASN A 447 15.14 21.86 2.03
C ASN A 447 14.09 22.30 3.06
N MET A 448 12.81 22.30 2.71
CA MET A 448 11.72 22.56 3.64
C MET A 448 11.71 21.52 4.78
N VAL A 449 11.68 20.23 4.43
CA VAL A 449 11.74 19.15 5.42
C VAL A 449 13.05 19.18 6.21
N ASP A 450 14.17 19.41 5.53
CA ASP A 450 15.48 19.49 6.14
C ASP A 450 15.60 20.63 7.16
N THR A 451 15.05 21.80 6.81
CA THR A 451 15.00 22.96 7.71
C THR A 451 14.14 22.66 8.93
N LEU A 452 12.97 22.06 8.74
CA LEU A 452 12.07 21.66 9.82
C LEU A 452 12.78 20.71 10.79
N MET A 453 13.36 19.63 10.28
CA MET A 453 14.03 18.61 11.08
C MET A 453 15.34 19.08 11.72
N THR A 454 16.08 19.97 11.06
CA THR A 454 17.30 20.56 11.63
C THR A 454 16.99 21.55 12.76
N LYS A 455 15.92 22.32 12.61
CA LYS A 455 15.51 23.30 13.60
C LYS A 455 14.80 22.67 14.81
N TYR A 456 14.08 21.55 14.57
CA TYR A 456 13.29 20.85 15.56
C TYR A 456 13.57 19.33 15.50
N PRO A 457 14.77 18.89 15.92
CA PRO A 457 15.22 17.51 15.75
C PRO A 457 14.44 16.50 16.61
N GLU A 458 13.62 16.96 17.53
CA GLU A 458 12.78 16.14 18.39
C GLU A 458 11.42 15.78 17.74
N ILE A 459 11.12 16.30 16.55
CA ILE A 459 9.96 15.85 15.79
C ILE A 459 10.18 14.37 15.41
N ASP A 460 9.27 13.51 15.86
CA ASP A 460 9.35 12.05 15.73
C ASP A 460 8.49 11.53 14.57
N TYR A 461 7.60 12.38 14.05
CA TYR A 461 6.59 11.97 13.08
C TYR A 461 6.18 13.10 12.14
N ILE A 462 6.04 12.76 10.86
CA ILE A 462 5.46 13.65 9.84
C ILE A 462 4.23 12.97 9.21
N LYS A 463 3.09 13.67 9.21
CA LYS A 463 1.96 13.35 8.32
C LYS A 463 2.17 14.14 7.03
N TRP A 464 2.50 13.44 5.96
CA TRP A 464 2.73 14.02 4.64
C TRP A 464 1.47 13.86 3.79
N ASP A 465 0.82 14.96 3.48
CA ASP A 465 -0.40 15.00 2.71
C ASP A 465 -0.18 15.44 1.26
N ALA A 466 -1.17 15.18 0.39
CA ALA A 466 -1.21 15.60 -1.01
C ALA A 466 -2.65 15.63 -1.50
N ASN A 467 -3.30 16.77 -1.38
CA ASN A 467 -4.75 16.88 -1.49
C ASN A 467 -5.28 17.21 -2.90
N MET A 468 -4.41 17.36 -3.88
CA MET A 468 -4.79 17.67 -5.26
C MET A 468 -4.14 16.70 -6.23
N GLY A 469 -4.88 16.25 -7.26
CA GLY A 469 -4.33 15.55 -8.41
C GLY A 469 -3.89 16.51 -9.51
N ILE A 470 -3.14 16.00 -10.47
CA ILE A 470 -2.72 16.76 -11.66
C ILE A 470 -3.90 16.85 -12.62
N MET A 471 -4.49 18.03 -12.72
CA MET A 471 -5.69 18.28 -13.52
C MET A 471 -5.40 18.78 -14.93
N ASN A 472 -4.23 19.38 -15.16
CA ASN A 472 -3.86 19.93 -16.45
C ASN A 472 -2.38 19.65 -16.74
N HIS A 473 -2.15 18.74 -17.66
CA HIS A 473 -0.84 18.20 -18.00
C HIS A 473 0.03 19.26 -18.72
N GLY A 474 1.15 19.62 -18.11
CA GLY A 474 2.15 20.49 -18.70
C GLY A 474 3.20 20.93 -17.69
N SER A 475 4.40 21.16 -18.15
CA SER A 475 5.54 21.60 -17.35
C SER A 475 6.22 22.82 -17.99
N ASN A 476 6.47 23.86 -17.20
CA ASN A 476 7.28 24.99 -17.63
C ASN A 476 8.79 24.67 -17.68
N TYR A 477 9.20 23.56 -17.07
CA TYR A 477 10.59 23.10 -17.03
C TYR A 477 10.95 22.18 -18.20
N LEU A 478 10.06 21.25 -18.57
CA LEU A 478 10.30 20.30 -19.64
C LEU A 478 10.25 20.99 -21.01
N THR A 479 11.14 20.54 -21.93
CA THR A 479 11.11 21.02 -23.33
C THR A 479 9.80 20.62 -24.02
N MET A 480 9.47 21.28 -25.13
CA MET A 480 8.26 20.97 -25.90
C MET A 480 8.19 19.50 -26.34
N ASP A 481 9.32 18.94 -26.75
CA ASP A 481 9.40 17.54 -27.20
C ASP A 481 9.24 16.52 -26.06
N ASN A 482 9.41 16.93 -24.81
CA ASN A 482 9.35 16.07 -23.62
C ASN A 482 8.15 16.35 -22.73
N GLN A 483 7.14 17.07 -23.20
CA GLN A 483 5.93 17.33 -22.39
C GLN A 483 5.19 16.04 -22.04
N SER A 484 5.23 15.02 -22.90
CA SER A 484 4.67 13.69 -22.63
C SER A 484 5.38 12.94 -21.50
N HIS A 485 6.60 13.33 -21.13
CA HIS A 485 7.33 12.73 -20.00
C HIS A 485 6.83 13.20 -18.63
N MET A 486 6.01 14.26 -18.57
CA MET A 486 5.71 15.00 -17.34
C MET A 486 5.27 14.10 -16.17
N TYR A 487 4.33 13.18 -16.38
CA TYR A 487 3.88 12.29 -15.29
C TYR A 487 4.98 11.36 -14.78
N ILE A 488 5.84 10.88 -15.67
CA ILE A 488 6.95 9.99 -15.34
C ILE A 488 8.03 10.77 -14.58
N GLU A 489 8.41 11.95 -15.09
CA GLU A 489 9.44 12.80 -14.47
C GLU A 489 8.94 13.41 -13.14
N PHE A 490 7.65 13.74 -13.03
CA PHE A 490 7.03 14.14 -11.76
C PHE A 490 7.20 13.06 -10.70
N HIS A 491 6.86 11.81 -11.03
CA HIS A 491 7.00 10.69 -10.10
C HIS A 491 8.48 10.42 -9.74
N ARG A 492 9.39 10.47 -10.71
CA ARG A 492 10.84 10.35 -10.46
C ARG A 492 11.34 11.45 -9.52
N GLY A 493 10.85 12.67 -9.70
CA GLY A 493 11.15 13.80 -8.81
C GLY A 493 10.64 13.58 -7.40
N PHE A 494 9.42 13.09 -7.25
CA PHE A 494 8.85 12.70 -5.96
C PHE A 494 9.70 11.62 -5.27
N GLU A 495 10.05 10.55 -5.97
CA GLU A 495 10.92 9.49 -5.43
C GLU A 495 12.29 10.04 -5.01
N ASN A 496 12.92 10.91 -5.82
CA ASN A 496 14.20 11.52 -5.49
C ASN A 496 14.14 12.30 -4.17
N VAL A 497 13.09 13.10 -3.97
CA VAL A 497 12.91 13.86 -2.72
C VAL A 497 12.73 12.89 -1.53
N CYS A 498 11.88 11.88 -1.67
CA CYS A 498 11.64 10.88 -0.62
C CYS A 498 12.91 10.09 -0.27
N GLN A 499 13.70 9.68 -1.27
CA GLN A 499 14.98 9.00 -1.07
C GLN A 499 15.98 9.86 -0.31
N ARG A 500 16.11 11.14 -0.67
CA ARG A 500 17.01 12.11 -0.01
C ARG A 500 16.60 12.32 1.45
N ILE A 501 15.29 12.46 1.73
CA ILE A 501 14.76 12.61 3.09
C ILE A 501 15.07 11.36 3.90
N ARG A 502 14.75 10.18 3.37
CA ARG A 502 14.93 8.91 4.08
C ARG A 502 16.43 8.61 4.32
N ALA A 503 17.30 8.96 3.39
CA ALA A 503 18.75 8.82 3.55
C ALA A 503 19.32 9.71 4.67
N LYS A 504 18.77 10.94 4.84
CA LYS A 504 19.21 11.88 5.87
C LYS A 504 18.56 11.65 7.22
N TYR A 505 17.30 11.25 7.24
CA TYR A 505 16.46 11.04 8.43
C TYR A 505 15.90 9.60 8.46
N PRO A 506 16.78 8.60 8.62
CA PRO A 506 16.36 7.20 8.52
C PRO A 506 15.38 6.76 9.60
N ASP A 507 15.40 7.39 10.79
CA ASP A 507 14.58 7.03 11.93
C ASP A 507 13.24 7.80 12.01
N LEU A 508 13.01 8.77 11.12
CA LEU A 508 11.80 9.57 11.09
C LEU A 508 10.60 8.72 10.65
N THR A 509 9.54 8.72 11.44
CA THR A 509 8.28 8.08 11.05
C THR A 509 7.50 9.01 10.12
N ILE A 510 7.12 8.52 8.93
CA ILE A 510 6.36 9.30 7.95
C ILE A 510 5.08 8.53 7.56
N GLN A 511 3.92 9.20 7.72
CA GLN A 511 2.64 8.69 7.23
C GLN A 511 2.33 9.29 5.87
N ALA A 512 1.98 8.44 4.90
CA ALA A 512 1.43 8.89 3.63
C ALA A 512 -0.06 9.22 3.78
N CYS A 513 -0.42 10.44 3.43
CA CYS A 513 -1.79 10.87 3.23
C CYS A 513 -1.91 11.48 1.82
N ALA A 514 -3.04 11.33 1.19
CA ALA A 514 -3.35 12.01 -0.06
C ALA A 514 -4.87 12.16 -0.17
N SER A 515 -5.45 13.11 0.56
CA SER A 515 -6.88 13.16 0.87
C SER A 515 -7.37 11.79 1.35
N GLY A 516 -6.84 11.32 2.46
CA GLY A 516 -7.08 9.94 2.91
C GLY A 516 -6.18 8.90 2.22
N GLY A 517 -6.78 7.82 1.73
CA GLY A 517 -6.11 6.66 1.16
C GLY A 517 -5.61 6.80 -0.27
N GLY A 518 -5.56 8.02 -0.82
CA GLY A 518 -5.19 8.25 -2.22
C GLY A 518 -3.77 7.83 -2.61
N ARG A 519 -2.92 7.47 -1.64
CA ARG A 519 -1.54 7.01 -1.88
C ARG A 519 -1.21 5.72 -1.12
N ALA A 520 -2.20 4.83 -0.98
CA ALA A 520 -2.01 3.51 -0.38
C ALA A 520 -1.51 2.52 -1.44
N ASN A 521 -0.19 2.40 -1.64
CA ASN A 521 0.43 1.49 -2.61
C ASN A 521 1.87 1.12 -2.22
N TYR A 522 2.41 0.06 -2.81
CA TYR A 522 3.78 -0.41 -2.57
C TYR A 522 4.87 0.45 -3.23
N GLY A 523 4.52 1.43 -4.06
CA GLY A 523 5.48 2.39 -4.61
C GLY A 523 5.94 3.42 -3.58
N VAL A 524 5.06 3.80 -2.64
CA VAL A 524 5.37 4.80 -1.62
C VAL A 524 5.94 4.20 -0.34
N LEU A 525 5.55 2.97 0.03
CA LEU A 525 5.90 2.34 1.30
C LEU A 525 7.41 2.15 1.57
N PRO A 526 8.32 2.09 0.57
CA PRO A 526 9.77 2.15 0.84
C PRO A 526 10.21 3.45 1.53
N TYR A 527 9.45 4.52 1.36
CA TYR A 527 9.75 5.85 1.91
C TYR A 527 8.87 6.24 3.09
N PHE A 528 7.72 5.55 3.27
CA PHE A 528 6.72 5.84 4.30
C PHE A 528 6.51 4.62 5.21
N ASP A 529 6.20 4.89 6.46
CA ASP A 529 6.03 3.87 7.49
C ASP A 529 4.61 3.29 7.53
N GLU A 530 3.65 4.10 7.11
CA GLU A 530 2.23 3.80 7.14
C GLU A 530 1.48 4.76 6.22
N PHE A 531 0.19 4.50 6.00
CA PHE A 531 -0.70 5.41 5.29
C PHE A 531 -2.00 5.63 6.05
N TRP A 532 -2.62 6.78 5.81
CA TRP A 532 -3.99 7.08 6.23
C TRP A 532 -4.95 6.33 5.32
N VAL A 533 -5.79 5.45 5.87
CA VAL A 533 -6.66 4.57 5.05
C VAL A 533 -7.76 5.37 4.36
N SER A 534 -8.33 6.35 5.05
CA SER A 534 -9.40 7.22 4.54
C SER A 534 -9.60 8.41 5.46
N ASP A 535 -9.98 9.56 4.90
CA ASP A 535 -10.49 10.70 5.67
C ASP A 535 -11.85 10.39 6.32
N ASN A 536 -12.54 9.35 5.87
CA ASN A 536 -13.75 8.89 6.52
C ASN A 536 -13.41 8.04 7.74
N THR A 537 -13.70 8.58 8.91
CA THR A 537 -13.46 7.95 10.22
C THR A 537 -14.69 7.24 10.79
N ASP A 538 -15.81 7.15 10.03
CA ASP A 538 -17.00 6.39 10.46
C ASP A 538 -16.66 4.92 10.69
N ALA A 539 -16.83 4.44 11.92
CA ALA A 539 -16.38 3.11 12.32
C ALA A 539 -17.06 1.98 11.53
N LEU A 540 -18.33 2.13 11.13
CA LEU A 540 -18.99 1.12 10.32
C LEU A 540 -18.41 1.05 8.91
N GLN A 541 -18.20 2.20 8.27
CA GLN A 541 -17.62 2.25 6.92
C GLN A 541 -16.13 1.83 6.94
N ARG A 542 -15.40 2.15 8.00
CA ARG A 542 -14.01 1.69 8.17
C ARG A 542 -13.86 0.17 8.22
N ILE A 543 -14.87 -0.57 8.68
CA ILE A 543 -14.85 -2.04 8.58
C ILE A 543 -14.70 -2.49 7.12
N TYR A 544 -15.46 -1.91 6.19
CA TYR A 544 -15.39 -2.24 4.76
C TYR A 544 -14.07 -1.81 4.13
N MET A 545 -13.63 -0.56 4.39
CA MET A 545 -12.39 -0.02 3.85
C MET A 545 -11.16 -0.76 4.37
N GLN A 546 -11.07 -1.02 5.68
CA GLN A 546 -9.97 -1.75 6.29
C GLN A 546 -9.98 -3.23 5.87
N TRP A 547 -11.15 -3.82 5.69
CA TRP A 547 -11.28 -5.17 5.16
C TRP A 547 -10.65 -5.28 3.77
N GLY A 548 -11.10 -4.45 2.82
CA GLY A 548 -10.56 -4.45 1.46
C GLY A 548 -9.06 -4.15 1.44
N THR A 549 -8.63 -3.09 2.11
CA THR A 549 -7.21 -2.72 2.20
C THR A 549 -6.33 -3.85 2.77
N SER A 550 -6.87 -4.65 3.71
CA SER A 550 -6.17 -5.78 4.31
C SER A 550 -5.88 -6.95 3.36
N TYR A 551 -6.42 -6.95 2.14
CA TYR A 551 -6.03 -7.96 1.14
C TYR A 551 -4.57 -7.80 0.73
N PHE A 552 -4.09 -6.57 0.68
CA PHE A 552 -2.75 -6.27 0.17
C PHE A 552 -1.80 -5.75 1.24
N PHE A 553 -2.28 -5.02 2.25
CA PHE A 553 -1.43 -4.30 3.20
C PHE A 553 -1.55 -4.82 4.64
N PRO A 554 -0.41 -4.92 5.38
CA PRO A 554 -0.41 -5.34 6.77
C PRO A 554 -1.01 -4.27 7.69
N ALA A 555 -1.59 -4.69 8.81
CA ALA A 555 -2.22 -3.80 9.78
C ALA A 555 -1.29 -2.70 10.33
N ILE A 556 0.02 -2.95 10.39
CA ILE A 556 1.02 -1.96 10.81
C ILE A 556 1.07 -0.73 9.88
N ALA A 557 0.71 -0.91 8.60
CA ALA A 557 0.67 0.17 7.63
C ALA A 557 -0.67 0.92 7.60
N MET A 558 -1.73 0.37 8.22
CA MET A 558 -3.09 0.90 8.12
C MET A 558 -3.46 1.70 9.36
N ALA A 559 -3.38 3.04 9.30
CA ALA A 559 -3.81 3.91 10.38
C ALA A 559 -5.33 3.86 10.58
N SER A 560 -5.75 3.64 11.84
CA SER A 560 -7.14 3.50 12.23
C SER A 560 -7.41 4.27 13.53
N HIS A 561 -8.29 5.28 13.45
CA HIS A 561 -8.50 6.21 14.53
C HIS A 561 -9.90 6.10 15.16
N ILE A 562 -9.96 6.32 16.48
CA ILE A 562 -11.19 6.57 17.23
C ILE A 562 -11.59 8.01 16.93
N SER A 563 -12.78 8.21 16.35
CA SER A 563 -13.31 9.52 15.97
C SER A 563 -14.46 9.98 16.88
N ALA A 564 -14.95 11.19 16.67
CA ALA A 564 -16.11 11.75 17.35
C ALA A 564 -17.43 11.02 16.99
N ALA A 565 -18.45 11.23 17.81
CA ALA A 565 -19.84 10.92 17.54
C ALA A 565 -20.71 12.13 17.92
N PRO A 566 -21.55 12.64 16.99
CA PRO A 566 -21.72 12.20 15.59
C PRO A 566 -20.42 12.30 14.78
N ASN A 567 -20.27 11.37 13.82
CA ASN A 567 -19.11 11.36 12.90
C ASN A 567 -19.15 12.57 11.97
N HIS A 568 -17.99 13.13 11.61
CA HIS A 568 -17.89 14.37 10.82
C HIS A 568 -18.29 14.18 9.34
N GLN A 569 -18.11 13.00 8.74
CA GLN A 569 -18.49 12.73 7.36
C GLN A 569 -19.92 12.20 7.23
N THR A 570 -20.31 11.24 8.05
CA THR A 570 -21.57 10.51 7.90
C THR A 570 -22.68 11.00 8.83
N PHE A 571 -22.35 11.83 9.83
CA PHE A 571 -23.23 12.28 10.90
C PHE A 571 -23.85 11.14 11.73
N ARG A 572 -23.29 9.92 11.62
CA ARG A 572 -23.75 8.75 12.34
C ARG A 572 -23.25 8.79 13.78
N THR A 573 -24.14 8.45 14.72
CA THR A 573 -23.80 8.30 16.14
C THR A 573 -23.55 6.82 16.42
N ILE A 574 -22.28 6.45 16.65
CA ILE A 574 -21.84 5.09 16.96
C ILE A 574 -21.29 5.06 18.37
N PRO A 575 -21.65 4.04 19.21
CA PRO A 575 -21.13 3.90 20.56
C PRO A 575 -19.58 3.89 20.60
N LEU A 576 -19.00 4.50 21.64
CA LEU A 576 -17.54 4.61 21.77
C LEU A 576 -16.85 3.25 21.76
N LYS A 577 -17.41 2.23 22.45
CA LYS A 577 -16.84 0.87 22.42
C LYS A 577 -16.69 0.33 20.99
N TYR A 578 -17.69 0.49 20.14
CA TYR A 578 -17.64 0.01 18.75
C TYR A 578 -16.55 0.76 17.94
N ARG A 579 -16.48 2.09 18.09
CA ARG A 579 -15.44 2.91 17.47
C ARG A 579 -14.04 2.47 17.89
N ILE A 580 -13.85 2.19 19.17
CA ILE A 580 -12.60 1.66 19.73
C ILE A 580 -12.27 0.29 19.13
N ASP A 581 -13.21 -0.65 19.16
CA ASP A 581 -12.98 -2.03 18.71
C ASP A 581 -12.64 -2.10 17.20
N VAL A 582 -13.22 -1.21 16.39
CA VAL A 582 -12.85 -1.07 14.98
C VAL A 582 -11.45 -0.49 14.85
N ALA A 583 -11.14 0.58 15.56
CA ALA A 583 -9.82 1.21 15.51
C ALA A 583 -8.69 0.26 15.99
N MET A 584 -8.97 -0.60 16.98
CA MET A 584 -8.02 -1.58 17.50
C MET A 584 -7.66 -2.69 16.49
N SER A 585 -8.40 -2.84 15.39
CA SER A 585 -8.09 -3.84 14.35
C SER A 585 -7.01 -3.42 13.35
N GLY A 586 -6.53 -2.18 13.46
CA GLY A 586 -5.42 -1.61 12.70
C GLY A 586 -4.38 -0.99 13.60
N ARG A 587 -3.64 0.00 13.09
CA ARG A 587 -2.73 0.83 13.88
C ARG A 587 -3.57 1.88 14.63
N LEU A 588 -3.79 1.62 15.91
CA LEU A 588 -4.64 2.45 16.76
C LEU A 588 -4.13 3.90 16.89
N GLY A 589 -5.03 4.83 16.71
CA GLY A 589 -4.89 6.26 17.03
C GLY A 589 -6.23 6.86 17.41
N MET A 590 -6.23 8.17 17.60
CA MET A 590 -7.42 8.97 17.92
C MET A 590 -7.43 10.22 17.03
N GLU A 591 -8.63 10.66 16.66
CA GLU A 591 -8.87 11.90 15.91
C GLU A 591 -10.17 12.51 16.43
N ILE A 592 -10.09 13.16 17.59
CA ILE A 592 -11.21 13.65 18.37
C ILE A 592 -10.73 14.79 19.27
N GLN A 593 -11.63 15.68 19.67
CA GLN A 593 -11.33 16.69 20.70
C GLN A 593 -11.57 16.12 22.11
N PRO A 594 -10.52 15.80 22.89
CA PRO A 594 -10.68 15.12 24.17
C PRO A 594 -11.42 15.94 25.23
N LYS A 595 -11.39 17.27 25.15
CA LYS A 595 -12.15 18.13 26.09
C LYS A 595 -13.67 17.94 26.00
N ASN A 596 -14.17 17.40 24.88
CA ASN A 596 -15.59 17.12 24.65
C ASN A 596 -16.00 15.74 25.17
N MET A 597 -15.06 14.92 25.63
CA MET A 597 -15.32 13.58 26.18
C MET A 597 -15.64 13.68 27.68
N THR A 598 -16.55 12.81 28.14
CA THR A 598 -16.78 12.62 29.57
C THR A 598 -15.62 11.87 30.24
N GLU A 599 -15.51 11.92 31.58
CA GLU A 599 -14.45 11.17 32.27
C GLU A 599 -14.62 9.65 32.11
N GLU A 600 -15.86 9.13 32.03
CA GLU A 600 -16.15 7.73 31.75
C GLU A 600 -15.68 7.32 30.34
N GLU A 601 -15.83 8.20 29.35
CA GLU A 601 -15.33 7.97 28.00
C GLU A 601 -13.80 7.97 27.95
N LYS A 602 -13.16 8.89 28.66
CA LYS A 602 -11.69 8.93 28.81
C LYS A 602 -11.17 7.68 29.54
N ASP A 603 -11.88 7.22 30.58
CA ASP A 603 -11.53 5.99 31.30
C ASP A 603 -11.65 4.75 30.41
N LEU A 604 -12.68 4.68 29.58
CA LEU A 604 -12.82 3.61 28.59
C LEU A 604 -11.68 3.62 27.57
N CYS A 605 -11.30 4.80 27.05
CA CYS A 605 -10.16 4.94 26.14
C CYS A 605 -8.84 4.57 26.83
N ARG A 606 -8.64 4.97 28.09
CA ARG A 606 -7.44 4.60 28.88
C ARG A 606 -7.30 3.09 29.02
N LYS A 607 -8.40 2.42 29.36
CA LYS A 607 -8.45 0.95 29.43
C LYS A 607 -8.11 0.33 28.07
N ALA A 608 -8.79 0.78 27.00
CA ALA A 608 -8.59 0.26 25.66
C ALA A 608 -7.16 0.45 25.15
N ILE A 609 -6.56 1.62 25.37
CA ILE A 609 -5.17 1.90 25.02
C ILE A 609 -4.21 0.96 25.77
N SER A 610 -4.45 0.74 27.07
CA SER A 610 -3.64 -0.20 27.87
C SER A 610 -3.76 -1.64 27.34
N GLU A 611 -4.97 -2.10 27.04
CA GLU A 611 -5.20 -3.43 26.45
C GLU A 611 -4.62 -3.56 25.04
N TYR A 612 -4.77 -2.53 24.19
CA TYR A 612 -4.16 -2.51 22.86
C TYR A 612 -2.63 -2.61 22.92
N LYS A 613 -1.96 -1.94 23.84
CA LYS A 613 -0.52 -2.07 24.05
C LYS A 613 -0.09 -3.52 24.29
N SER A 614 -0.93 -4.30 24.99
CA SER A 614 -0.65 -5.72 25.25
C SER A 614 -0.80 -6.64 24.03
N ILE A 615 -1.62 -6.24 23.04
CA ILE A 615 -1.91 -7.00 21.83
C ILE A 615 -1.35 -6.36 20.56
N ARG A 616 -0.77 -5.16 20.64
CA ARG A 616 -0.30 -4.36 19.51
C ARG A 616 0.57 -5.14 18.54
N SER A 617 1.53 -5.89 19.05
CA SER A 617 2.41 -6.72 18.21
C SER A 617 1.67 -7.85 17.48
N ILE A 618 0.61 -8.41 18.11
CA ILE A 618 -0.19 -9.46 17.48
C ILE A 618 -1.00 -8.86 16.32
N VAL A 619 -1.59 -7.68 16.51
CA VAL A 619 -2.40 -6.99 15.51
C VAL A 619 -1.53 -6.49 14.35
N GLN A 620 -0.49 -5.71 14.67
CA GLN A 620 0.32 -5.03 13.67
C GLN A 620 1.21 -5.98 12.86
N MET A 621 1.64 -7.11 13.45
CA MET A 621 2.62 -8.02 12.83
C MET A 621 2.12 -9.44 12.63
N GLY A 622 0.93 -9.80 13.16
CA GLY A 622 0.37 -11.15 13.05
C GLY A 622 -0.17 -11.48 11.67
N ASN A 623 -0.38 -12.76 11.45
CA ASN A 623 -0.99 -13.28 10.23
C ASN A 623 -2.50 -13.05 10.27
N ILE A 624 -3.03 -12.39 9.26
CA ILE A 624 -4.47 -12.14 9.14
C ILE A 624 -5.23 -13.38 8.65
N TYR A 625 -6.41 -13.59 9.24
CA TYR A 625 -7.44 -14.54 8.78
C TYR A 625 -8.78 -13.82 8.78
N ARG A 626 -9.35 -13.60 7.59
CA ARG A 626 -10.69 -13.07 7.40
C ARG A 626 -11.69 -14.21 7.54
N LEU A 627 -12.68 -14.07 8.42
CA LEU A 627 -13.56 -15.16 8.84
C LEU A 627 -14.99 -14.99 8.31
N VAL A 628 -15.56 -13.80 8.43
CA VAL A 628 -16.89 -13.45 7.91
C VAL A 628 -16.77 -12.09 7.22
N SER A 629 -17.04 -12.10 5.92
CA SER A 629 -16.91 -10.88 5.10
C SER A 629 -18.08 -9.92 5.36
N PRO A 630 -17.83 -8.60 5.50
CA PRO A 630 -18.89 -7.61 5.56
C PRO A 630 -19.70 -7.53 4.25
N TYR A 631 -19.11 -7.98 3.14
CA TYR A 631 -19.77 -8.01 1.82
C TYR A 631 -20.74 -9.18 1.64
N ASP A 632 -20.69 -10.21 2.50
CA ASP A 632 -21.61 -11.35 2.45
C ASP A 632 -23.01 -11.03 2.99
N ARG A 633 -23.21 -9.83 3.54
CA ARG A 633 -24.48 -9.36 4.12
C ARG A 633 -25.09 -10.29 5.14
N LEU A 634 -24.25 -10.95 5.93
CA LEU A 634 -24.69 -11.81 7.05
C LEU A 634 -24.98 -11.01 8.34
N GLY A 635 -24.89 -9.67 8.26
CA GLY A 635 -25.10 -8.74 9.38
C GLY A 635 -23.92 -8.65 10.35
N VAL A 636 -22.81 -9.33 10.04
CA VAL A 636 -21.58 -9.31 10.84
C VAL A 636 -20.34 -9.33 9.96
N ALA A 637 -19.26 -8.80 10.51
CA ALA A 637 -17.91 -8.99 9.98
C ALA A 637 -17.01 -9.56 11.08
N SER A 638 -16.04 -10.39 10.71
CA SER A 638 -15.09 -10.96 11.66
C SER A 638 -13.77 -11.29 11.01
N LEU A 639 -12.69 -10.96 11.68
CA LEU A 639 -11.32 -11.33 11.31
C LEU A 639 -10.50 -11.65 12.56
N MET A 640 -9.33 -12.24 12.37
CA MET A 640 -8.39 -12.44 13.46
C MET A 640 -6.93 -12.30 12.99
N TYR A 641 -6.07 -11.94 13.93
CA TYR A 641 -4.62 -11.96 13.77
C TYR A 641 -4.03 -13.05 14.65
N VAL A 642 -3.10 -13.81 14.10
CA VAL A 642 -2.44 -14.94 14.78
C VAL A 642 -0.94 -14.77 14.72
N THR A 643 -0.24 -14.95 15.84
CA THR A 643 1.24 -14.92 15.87
C THR A 643 1.83 -16.07 15.04
N ASP A 644 3.06 -15.91 14.53
CA ASP A 644 3.72 -16.93 13.72
C ASP A 644 3.88 -18.28 14.45
N ASN A 645 4.16 -18.25 15.77
CA ASN A 645 4.25 -19.44 16.63
C ASN A 645 2.90 -19.99 17.06
N LYS A 646 1.80 -19.34 16.65
CA LYS A 646 0.42 -19.71 17.00
C LYS A 646 0.15 -19.83 18.51
N GLU A 647 0.87 -19.09 19.33
CA GLU A 647 0.65 -19.07 20.78
C GLU A 647 -0.43 -18.07 21.19
N LYS A 648 -0.58 -17.00 20.40
CA LYS A 648 -1.56 -15.94 20.70
C LYS A 648 -2.33 -15.56 19.44
N ALA A 649 -3.59 -15.17 19.65
CA ALA A 649 -4.42 -14.61 18.59
C ALA A 649 -5.35 -13.54 19.15
N VAL A 650 -5.71 -12.56 18.31
CA VAL A 650 -6.75 -11.56 18.61
C VAL A 650 -7.85 -11.71 17.57
N PHE A 651 -9.05 -11.96 18.06
CA PHE A 651 -10.25 -12.16 17.25
C PHE A 651 -11.15 -10.95 17.39
N TYR A 652 -11.64 -10.44 16.26
CA TYR A 652 -12.58 -9.33 16.15
C TYR A 652 -13.90 -9.79 15.58
N TRP A 653 -14.98 -9.26 16.15
CA TRP A 653 -16.33 -9.48 15.68
C TRP A 653 -17.12 -8.17 15.78
N TRP A 654 -17.76 -7.76 14.69
CA TRP A 654 -18.58 -6.56 14.60
C TRP A 654 -19.92 -6.87 13.97
N LYS A 655 -20.97 -6.34 14.57
CA LYS A 655 -22.30 -6.36 13.96
C LYS A 655 -22.38 -5.19 12.97
N THR A 656 -22.69 -5.48 11.71
CA THR A 656 -22.71 -4.49 10.62
C THR A 656 -24.12 -4.07 10.24
N GLU A 657 -25.11 -4.93 10.46
CA GLU A 657 -26.52 -4.69 10.14
C GLU A 657 -27.42 -5.27 11.21
N GLN A 658 -28.59 -4.67 11.39
CA GLN A 658 -29.60 -5.12 12.35
C GLN A 658 -30.92 -5.41 11.61
N PHE A 659 -31.36 -6.67 11.68
CA PHE A 659 -32.67 -7.09 11.20
C PHE A 659 -33.46 -7.79 12.33
N CYS A 660 -34.79 -7.64 12.29
CA CYS A 660 -35.67 -8.36 13.20
C CYS A 660 -35.56 -9.88 12.96
N ASN A 661 -35.48 -10.68 14.03
CA ASN A 661 -35.31 -12.14 13.98
C ASN A 661 -34.07 -12.63 13.20
N GLN A 662 -33.01 -11.82 13.15
CA GLN A 662 -31.78 -12.21 12.50
C GLN A 662 -31.03 -13.28 13.28
N HIS A 663 -30.71 -14.39 12.61
CA HIS A 663 -29.82 -15.43 13.14
C HIS A 663 -28.39 -15.13 12.68
N LEU A 664 -27.51 -14.73 13.60
CA LEU A 664 -26.13 -14.49 13.28
C LEU A 664 -25.32 -15.78 13.18
N PRO A 665 -24.37 -15.89 12.25
CA PRO A 665 -23.61 -17.12 12.08
C PRO A 665 -22.68 -17.35 13.27
N ARG A 666 -22.49 -18.63 13.62
CA ARG A 666 -21.39 -19.04 14.48
C ARG A 666 -20.08 -18.85 13.72
N VAL A 667 -19.13 -18.14 14.31
CA VAL A 667 -17.88 -17.80 13.63
C VAL A 667 -16.80 -18.85 13.95
N LYS A 668 -16.39 -19.58 12.91
CA LYS A 668 -15.25 -20.50 12.98
C LYS A 668 -13.96 -19.71 12.90
N MET A 669 -13.01 -20.02 13.76
CA MET A 669 -11.67 -19.42 13.74
C MET A 669 -10.78 -20.09 12.71
N ASN A 670 -9.64 -19.48 12.40
CA ASN A 670 -8.65 -20.05 11.48
C ASN A 670 -7.23 -19.69 11.91
N GLY A 671 -6.24 -20.43 11.39
CA GLY A 671 -4.80 -20.18 11.63
C GLY A 671 -4.28 -20.65 12.98
N LEU A 672 -5.11 -21.19 13.86
CA LEU A 672 -4.68 -21.75 15.15
C LEU A 672 -3.95 -23.10 14.95
N ALA A 673 -3.20 -23.53 15.96
CA ALA A 673 -2.64 -24.88 16.00
C ALA A 673 -3.67 -25.85 16.57
N SER A 674 -3.99 -26.92 15.83
CA SER A 674 -5.04 -27.87 16.19
C SER A 674 -4.83 -28.52 17.55
N GLU A 675 -3.58 -28.83 17.88
CA GLU A 675 -3.13 -29.51 19.09
C GLU A 675 -2.98 -28.59 20.31
N LYS A 676 -2.88 -27.28 20.11
CA LYS A 676 -2.75 -26.32 21.21
C LYS A 676 -4.09 -26.02 21.86
N ARG A 677 -4.04 -25.63 23.13
CA ARG A 677 -5.19 -25.24 23.93
C ARG A 677 -5.13 -23.75 24.19
N TYR A 678 -6.24 -23.04 24.00
CA TYR A 678 -6.33 -21.59 24.11
C TYR A 678 -7.35 -21.17 25.15
N ARG A 679 -6.93 -20.29 26.05
CA ARG A 679 -7.83 -19.59 26.97
C ARG A 679 -8.37 -18.37 26.26
N VAL A 680 -9.69 -18.16 26.36
CA VAL A 680 -10.39 -17.01 25.78
C VAL A 680 -10.58 -15.94 26.82
N LYS A 681 -10.23 -14.68 26.48
CA LYS A 681 -10.43 -13.49 27.30
C LYS A 681 -11.05 -12.38 26.45
N GLU A 682 -12.13 -11.74 26.92
CA GLU A 682 -12.66 -10.54 26.27
C GLU A 682 -11.82 -9.29 26.66
N LEU A 683 -11.46 -8.50 25.65
CA LEU A 683 -10.83 -7.19 25.80
C LEU A 683 -11.89 -6.09 25.66
N ASN A 684 -11.56 -4.90 26.18
CA ASN A 684 -12.39 -3.70 26.07
C ASN A 684 -13.86 -3.91 26.51
N ARG A 685 -14.07 -4.76 27.51
CA ARG A 685 -15.39 -5.03 28.06
C ARG A 685 -15.93 -3.81 28.83
N ILE A 686 -17.20 -3.46 28.59
CA ILE A 686 -17.87 -2.30 29.19
C ILE A 686 -18.80 -2.66 30.38
N ASP A 687 -19.09 -3.95 30.56
CA ASP A 687 -19.91 -4.44 31.66
C ASP A 687 -19.14 -5.41 32.57
N ASN A 688 -19.73 -5.73 33.72
CA ASN A 688 -19.13 -6.67 34.67
C ASN A 688 -19.50 -8.14 34.42
N GLU A 689 -20.32 -8.43 33.42
CA GLU A 689 -20.72 -9.79 33.11
C GLU A 689 -19.78 -10.42 32.09
N PRO A 690 -19.03 -11.48 32.46
CA PRO A 690 -18.18 -12.20 31.51
C PRO A 690 -19.02 -12.97 30.47
N LEU A 691 -18.47 -13.07 29.26
CA LEU A 691 -19.05 -13.96 28.25
C LEU A 691 -19.08 -15.42 28.76
N ILE A 692 -20.06 -16.22 28.33
CA ILE A 692 -20.25 -17.59 28.79
C ILE A 692 -19.01 -18.49 28.58
N PHE A 693 -18.16 -18.15 27.64
CA PHE A 693 -16.93 -18.86 27.30
C PHE A 693 -15.67 -18.16 27.82
N GLU A 694 -15.79 -17.00 28.48
CA GLU A 694 -14.62 -16.30 29.02
C GLU A 694 -13.91 -17.10 30.12
N GLY A 695 -12.59 -17.11 30.08
CA GLY A 695 -11.75 -17.90 30.99
C GLY A 695 -11.75 -19.42 30.68
N LYS A 696 -12.62 -19.88 29.79
CA LYS A 696 -12.64 -21.28 29.35
C LYS A 696 -11.49 -21.59 28.42
N VAL A 697 -11.12 -22.85 28.36
CA VAL A 697 -10.03 -23.36 27.52
C VAL A 697 -10.60 -24.30 26.47
N TYR A 698 -10.25 -24.04 25.20
CA TYR A 698 -10.65 -24.83 24.06
C TYR A 698 -9.42 -25.26 23.24
N SER A 699 -9.50 -26.42 22.59
CA SER A 699 -8.48 -26.79 21.61
C SER A 699 -8.59 -25.92 20.34
N GLY A 700 -7.46 -25.68 19.67
CA GLY A 700 -7.49 -25.02 18.36
C GLY A 700 -8.35 -25.80 17.35
N ALA A 701 -8.30 -27.14 17.38
CA ALA A 701 -9.15 -27.98 16.55
C ALA A 701 -10.64 -27.67 16.76
N TYR A 702 -11.11 -27.56 18.02
CA TYR A 702 -12.52 -27.22 18.32
C TYR A 702 -12.89 -25.83 17.80
N LEU A 703 -12.03 -24.79 18.07
CA LEU A 703 -12.29 -23.41 17.65
C LEU A 703 -12.35 -23.27 16.12
N MET A 704 -11.51 -24.01 15.40
CA MET A 704 -11.51 -23.99 13.93
C MET A 704 -12.67 -24.80 13.33
N ALA A 705 -13.09 -25.91 13.94
CA ALA A 705 -14.16 -26.75 13.41
C ALA A 705 -15.55 -26.22 13.77
N ASN A 706 -15.73 -25.77 15.01
CA ASN A 706 -17.05 -25.40 15.56
C ASN A 706 -17.19 -23.89 15.78
N GLY A 707 -16.11 -23.18 16.09
CA GLY A 707 -16.13 -21.75 16.41
C GLY A 707 -16.84 -21.44 17.73
N LEU A 708 -17.13 -20.16 17.92
CA LEU A 708 -17.88 -19.63 19.06
C LEU A 708 -19.14 -18.93 18.58
N GLU A 709 -20.18 -19.05 19.37
CA GLU A 709 -21.40 -18.25 19.21
C GLU A 709 -21.21 -16.96 20.01
N ILE A 710 -21.08 -15.83 19.32
CA ILE A 710 -20.80 -14.57 19.94
C ILE A 710 -22.09 -13.90 20.39
N PRO A 711 -22.28 -13.67 21.71
CA PRO A 711 -23.46 -12.95 22.19
C PRO A 711 -23.39 -11.48 21.78
N TYR A 712 -24.45 -10.97 21.18
CA TYR A 712 -24.57 -9.58 20.73
C TYR A 712 -25.57 -8.77 21.57
N THR A 713 -26.32 -9.43 22.48
CA THR A 713 -27.25 -8.77 23.41
C THR A 713 -26.73 -8.88 24.82
N HIS A 714 -26.84 -7.80 25.59
CA HIS A 714 -26.77 -7.88 27.06
C HIS A 714 -28.09 -8.48 27.57
N LYS A 715 -28.02 -9.33 28.55
CA LYS A 715 -29.05 -10.28 29.04
C LYS A 715 -30.45 -9.72 29.37
N VAL A 716 -30.65 -8.42 29.34
CA VAL A 716 -31.80 -7.86 30.10
C VAL A 716 -32.96 -7.35 29.24
N ASP A 717 -32.77 -7.21 27.94
CA ASP A 717 -33.84 -6.62 27.13
C ASP A 717 -33.91 -7.21 25.72
N TYR A 718 -34.76 -8.23 25.56
CA TYR A 718 -35.07 -8.82 24.24
C TYR A 718 -35.60 -7.80 23.22
N HIS A 719 -35.94 -6.58 23.67
CA HIS A 719 -36.46 -5.49 22.84
C HIS A 719 -35.43 -4.42 22.49
N LYS A 720 -34.24 -4.41 23.12
CA LYS A 720 -33.14 -3.53 22.79
C LYS A 720 -32.13 -4.26 21.91
N LEU A 721 -32.41 -4.28 20.64
CA LEU A 721 -31.49 -4.75 19.63
C LEU A 721 -30.33 -3.74 19.60
N ASN A 722 -29.14 -4.17 20.04
CA ASN A 722 -27.95 -3.33 19.98
C ASN A 722 -27.46 -3.23 18.54
N ASP A 723 -27.82 -2.14 17.85
CA ASP A 723 -27.05 -1.67 16.72
C ASP A 723 -25.61 -1.48 17.18
N TYR A 724 -24.64 -1.80 16.33
CA TYR A 724 -23.22 -1.58 16.62
C TYR A 724 -22.67 -2.36 17.82
N ALA A 725 -23.04 -3.63 18.00
CA ALA A 725 -22.37 -4.51 18.96
C ALA A 725 -21.01 -4.98 18.41
N SER A 726 -20.02 -5.05 19.30
CA SER A 726 -18.68 -5.53 18.93
C SER A 726 -18.03 -6.31 20.05
N ARG A 727 -17.12 -7.24 19.69
CA ARG A 727 -16.32 -8.04 20.61
C ARG A 727 -14.88 -8.15 20.13
N VAL A 728 -13.94 -8.05 21.05
CA VAL A 728 -12.53 -8.33 20.82
C VAL A 728 -12.10 -9.43 21.80
N LEU A 729 -11.60 -10.54 21.29
CA LEU A 729 -11.19 -11.67 22.11
C LEU A 729 -9.69 -11.92 21.94
N LEU A 730 -8.99 -12.00 23.06
CA LEU A 730 -7.61 -12.49 23.13
C LEU A 730 -7.64 -14.00 23.39
N LEU A 731 -6.94 -14.75 22.58
CA LEU A 731 -6.69 -16.18 22.76
C LEU A 731 -5.22 -16.38 23.13
N GLU A 732 -4.97 -17.05 24.23
CA GLU A 732 -3.62 -17.34 24.69
C GLU A 732 -3.46 -18.85 24.96
N GLU A 733 -2.36 -19.40 24.44
CA GLU A 733 -2.02 -20.81 24.68
C GLU A 733 -1.88 -21.09 26.18
N VAL A 734 -2.48 -22.21 26.61
CA VAL A 734 -2.34 -22.76 27.95
C VAL A 734 -1.45 -24.00 27.86
N LYS A 735 -0.29 -23.90 28.46
CA LYS A 735 0.67 -25.03 28.54
C LYS A 735 0.18 -26.15 29.44
#